data_4accfef77ea8a195e08d76ff8691f87e
#
_entry.id   4accfef77ea8a195e08d76ff8691f87e
#
_cell.length_a   1.000
_cell.length_b   1.000
_cell.length_c   1.000
_cell.angle_alpha   90.00
_cell.angle_beta   90.00
_cell.angle_gamma   90.00
#
_symmetry.space_group_name_H-M   'P 1'
#
loop_
_entity.id
_entity.type
_entity.pdbx_description
1 polymer ?
#
loop_
_entity_poly.entity_id
_entity_poly.type
_entity_poly.pdbx_seq_one_letter_code
_entity_poly.pdbx_strand_id
1 'polypeptide(L)'
;MSAANWCENAVFYEVLVRTFQDSNGDGVGDFEGLESRLDYLQWLGVDCLWLPPFFASPLDDGGYDVADFLSTHPDFGSVEQLSHLLDAAHSRGMRVIADLPLNHTSIAHQWWREELEALRAIDAGTLDAADFTPRYVWSTTGEEYADARVIFEDTETSNWTFEPSVGRFYWHRFFSHQPDLNYDNPAVQEDMLDVLRFWLSKGLDGFRLDAVPYLYERHGTNGENLPETHAYLARVRAMVDEEFPGCVLIAEANQWPRDVVDYFGSEEAPECHMCFHFPLMPRIFLSFARGEASSIDRILADTPQLPAGAVWGTFLRNHDELTLEMVDDVERADLYARYAPEPRMRANVGIRRRLLPLLGSAEAVECAVAMLLSMPGAPFLYYGDEIGMADDIWLVDRDGVRTPMQWDGSTNAGFSPQSSYPPVLSTMPNVQAALADPTSLLYAHRRLIAQRKAVFDASDDWCIVASDEVFAFERAGVLCAFNVTAEPQSVTVAGIEVYLPGHGYAWVPLVDRVLPHLVGQRFYGGSADSSGVQIVRAESWQFGGVWLTVESAGAFYRTLVDATGRDLLAQYAAEGDDAAGAGVGVDVVGYVRGLLAERGHTLVGDVQAQRVGGEQSNTSFVVGSWVVKFQRRLAEGVNPEVLVADALADCPHAAHVVAHDEGACVATVVPLVDGARDGWELALERGLVGDDSGEGVDVAGLGAAIACVHAALDEGHVQRRENLLDCLRERMVRTGTQAGLGDALSSGLIEVLSNTGAGSDQVPVQRVHGDLHLGQVLWDSSRWVLIDFEGEPAATPAERAAEHSPMKDLAGMIRSFDYATQVRARENAASSSTAADAGAGAVEQATQVLLDGYRQAGGTVDEALLQAYLLDKALYEYDYELHHRPDFRYIPARALKALGIATPE
;
A
#
# COMPACT_ATOMS: atom_id res chain seq x y z
N MET A 1 7.18 -32.04 -4.55
CA MET A 1 6.20 -30.97 -4.71
C MET A 1 5.50 -31.21 -6.05
N SER A 2 4.16 -31.17 -6.06
CA SER A 2 3.36 -31.30 -7.29
C SER A 2 3.74 -30.18 -8.24
N ALA A 3 3.80 -30.43 -9.54
CA ALA A 3 4.14 -29.42 -10.54
C ALA A 3 3.11 -28.26 -10.61
N ALA A 4 1.95 -28.42 -9.99
CA ALA A 4 0.83 -27.48 -9.98
C ALA A 4 0.84 -26.46 -8.83
N ASN A 5 1.84 -26.46 -7.95
CA ASN A 5 1.89 -25.55 -6.76
C ASN A 5 1.90 -24.05 -7.10
N TRP A 6 2.08 -23.69 -8.37
CA TRP A 6 2.08 -22.30 -8.79
C TRP A 6 0.75 -21.60 -8.51
N CYS A 7 -0.38 -22.30 -8.58
CA CYS A 7 -1.72 -21.71 -8.40
C CYS A 7 -1.99 -21.24 -6.97
N GLU A 8 -1.28 -21.80 -6.00
CA GLU A 8 -1.49 -21.49 -4.58
C GLU A 8 -1.23 -20.01 -4.24
N ASN A 9 -0.21 -19.43 -4.89
CA ASN A 9 0.22 -18.05 -4.66
C ASN A 9 -0.14 -17.07 -5.80
N ALA A 10 -0.67 -17.59 -6.90
CA ALA A 10 -0.98 -16.80 -8.07
C ALA A 10 -2.10 -15.79 -7.83
N VAL A 11 -1.98 -14.62 -8.47
CA VAL A 11 -3.06 -13.65 -8.61
C VAL A 11 -3.70 -13.87 -9.98
N PHE A 12 -4.95 -14.31 -9.96
CA PHE A 12 -5.74 -14.55 -11.15
C PHE A 12 -6.45 -13.28 -11.61
N TYR A 13 -6.62 -13.12 -12.91
CA TYR A 13 -7.35 -12.01 -13.51
C TYR A 13 -8.32 -12.54 -14.55
N GLU A 14 -9.59 -12.39 -14.28
CA GLU A 14 -10.65 -12.79 -15.18
C GLU A 14 -10.85 -11.76 -16.27
N VAL A 15 -10.84 -12.19 -17.53
CA VAL A 15 -10.99 -11.34 -18.69
C VAL A 15 -11.89 -11.95 -19.73
N LEU A 16 -12.97 -11.26 -20.09
CA LEU A 16 -13.84 -11.65 -21.19
C LEU A 16 -13.23 -11.20 -22.51
N VAL A 17 -12.82 -12.13 -23.36
CA VAL A 17 -12.24 -11.83 -24.67
C VAL A 17 -13.11 -10.87 -25.46
N ARG A 18 -14.42 -11.13 -25.54
CA ARG A 18 -15.44 -10.34 -26.24
C ARG A 18 -15.42 -8.86 -25.93
N THR A 19 -15.08 -8.47 -24.70
CA THR A 19 -15.25 -7.11 -24.18
C THR A 19 -13.95 -6.49 -23.67
N PHE A 20 -12.79 -7.12 -23.93
CA PHE A 20 -11.52 -6.59 -23.44
C PHE A 20 -10.84 -5.62 -24.42
N GLN A 21 -10.58 -6.07 -25.66
CA GLN A 21 -10.02 -5.23 -26.71
C GLN A 21 -10.36 -5.80 -28.09
N ASP A 22 -10.85 -4.96 -28.97
CA ASP A 22 -11.08 -5.24 -30.39
C ASP A 22 -9.85 -4.81 -31.19
N SER A 23 -9.22 -5.74 -31.91
CA SER A 23 -8.05 -5.48 -32.74
C SER A 23 -8.40 -5.22 -34.21
N ASN A 24 -9.49 -5.81 -34.70
CA ASN A 24 -9.87 -5.80 -36.12
C ASN A 24 -10.90 -4.71 -36.46
N GLY A 25 -11.53 -4.10 -35.45
CA GLY A 25 -12.46 -2.98 -35.57
C GLY A 25 -13.89 -3.40 -35.94
N ASP A 26 -14.34 -4.61 -35.60
CA ASP A 26 -15.69 -5.10 -35.86
C ASP A 26 -16.68 -4.86 -34.71
N GLY A 27 -16.20 -4.40 -33.55
CA GLY A 27 -17.00 -4.12 -32.36
C GLY A 27 -17.00 -5.26 -31.34
N VAL A 28 -16.26 -6.33 -31.58
CA VAL A 28 -16.09 -7.48 -30.71
C VAL A 28 -14.62 -7.62 -30.33
N GLY A 29 -14.33 -7.87 -29.08
CA GLY A 29 -12.96 -8.16 -28.62
C GLY A 29 -12.48 -9.52 -29.12
N ASP A 30 -11.19 -9.65 -29.32
CA ASP A 30 -10.57 -10.83 -29.92
C ASP A 30 -9.22 -11.18 -29.26
N PHE A 31 -8.64 -12.34 -29.62
CA PHE A 31 -7.39 -12.84 -29.07
C PHE A 31 -6.20 -11.92 -29.36
N GLU A 32 -6.12 -11.33 -30.56
CA GLU A 32 -5.05 -10.39 -30.91
C GLU A 32 -5.20 -9.08 -30.11
N GLY A 33 -6.43 -8.64 -29.87
CA GLY A 33 -6.72 -7.50 -28.99
C GLY A 33 -6.27 -7.77 -27.56
N LEU A 34 -6.61 -8.92 -27.00
CA LEU A 34 -6.14 -9.33 -25.66
C LEU A 34 -4.60 -9.43 -25.63
N GLU A 35 -3.97 -10.04 -26.64
CA GLU A 35 -2.51 -10.13 -26.76
C GLU A 35 -1.86 -8.75 -26.71
N SER A 36 -2.46 -7.74 -27.39
CA SER A 36 -1.95 -6.35 -27.40
C SER A 36 -1.95 -5.69 -26.02
N ARG A 37 -2.66 -6.24 -25.04
CA ARG A 37 -2.80 -5.73 -23.68
C ARG A 37 -2.04 -6.54 -22.63
N LEU A 38 -1.30 -7.55 -23.00
CA LEU A 38 -0.54 -8.39 -22.06
C LEU A 38 0.52 -7.60 -21.27
N ASP A 39 1.14 -6.59 -21.86
CA ASP A 39 2.11 -5.74 -21.16
C ASP A 39 1.45 -4.95 -20.01
N TYR A 40 0.20 -4.51 -20.18
CA TYR A 40 -0.60 -3.89 -19.11
C TYR A 40 -0.86 -4.88 -17.96
N LEU A 41 -1.26 -6.10 -18.28
CA LEU A 41 -1.55 -7.15 -17.29
C LEU A 41 -0.28 -7.58 -16.54
N GLN A 42 0.85 -7.70 -17.25
CA GLN A 42 2.15 -7.94 -16.62
C GLN A 42 2.56 -6.79 -15.70
N TRP A 43 2.37 -5.54 -16.16
CA TRP A 43 2.65 -4.34 -15.34
C TRP A 43 1.77 -4.29 -14.09
N LEU A 44 0.50 -4.67 -14.20
CA LEU A 44 -0.42 -4.75 -13.05
C LEU A 44 0.04 -5.81 -12.04
N GLY A 45 0.73 -6.86 -12.51
CA GLY A 45 1.27 -7.93 -11.68
C GLY A 45 0.42 -9.20 -11.67
N VAL A 46 -0.38 -9.43 -12.70
CA VAL A 46 -1.18 -10.66 -12.87
C VAL A 46 -0.28 -11.86 -13.13
N ASP A 47 -0.60 -13.01 -12.55
CA ASP A 47 0.13 -14.28 -12.77
C ASP A 47 -0.61 -15.23 -13.69
N CYS A 48 -1.94 -15.19 -13.68
CA CYS A 48 -2.76 -16.09 -14.46
C CYS A 48 -3.99 -15.38 -15.01
N LEU A 49 -4.24 -15.51 -16.32
CA LEU A 49 -5.48 -15.08 -16.95
C LEU A 49 -6.50 -16.20 -16.85
N TRP A 50 -7.74 -15.84 -16.51
CA TRP A 50 -8.89 -16.71 -16.61
C TRP A 50 -9.79 -16.23 -17.74
N LEU A 51 -9.94 -17.06 -18.78
CA LEU A 51 -10.80 -16.78 -19.93
C LEU A 51 -12.13 -17.54 -19.78
N PRO A 52 -13.27 -16.83 -19.55
CA PRO A 52 -14.59 -17.41 -19.74
C PRO A 52 -14.74 -18.06 -21.12
N PRO A 53 -15.77 -18.87 -21.39
CA PRO A 53 -15.83 -19.71 -22.56
C PRO A 53 -15.63 -18.93 -23.86
N PHE A 54 -14.69 -19.37 -24.68
CA PHE A 54 -14.34 -18.80 -25.97
C PHE A 54 -14.65 -19.74 -27.14
N PHE A 55 -15.31 -20.85 -26.86
CA PHE A 55 -15.70 -21.86 -27.85
C PHE A 55 -16.74 -21.33 -28.83
N ALA A 56 -16.91 -22.02 -29.96
CA ALA A 56 -18.01 -21.72 -30.88
C ALA A 56 -19.35 -21.87 -30.14
N SER A 57 -20.14 -20.80 -30.14
CA SER A 57 -21.39 -20.66 -29.38
C SER A 57 -22.33 -19.70 -30.11
N PRO A 58 -23.68 -19.85 -29.97
CA PRO A 58 -24.62 -18.80 -30.30
C PRO A 58 -24.51 -17.53 -29.44
N LEU A 59 -23.80 -17.61 -28.28
CA LEU A 59 -23.68 -16.55 -27.28
C LEU A 59 -25.02 -16.16 -26.59
N ASP A 60 -25.96 -17.05 -26.54
CA ASP A 60 -27.24 -16.83 -25.87
C ASP A 60 -27.07 -16.83 -24.32
N ASP A 61 -25.95 -17.42 -23.83
CA ASP A 61 -25.50 -17.33 -22.45
C ASP A 61 -24.01 -16.99 -22.37
N GLY A 62 -23.60 -15.93 -23.08
CA GLY A 62 -22.25 -15.39 -22.97
C GLY A 62 -21.13 -16.35 -23.37
N GLY A 63 -21.42 -17.49 -24.00
CA GLY A 63 -20.47 -18.55 -24.43
C GLY A 63 -20.59 -19.85 -23.65
N TYR A 64 -21.36 -19.91 -22.57
CA TYR A 64 -21.61 -21.16 -21.83
C TYR A 64 -22.48 -22.14 -22.58
N ASP A 65 -23.23 -21.70 -23.57
CA ASP A 65 -24.03 -22.49 -24.52
C ASP A 65 -23.13 -22.97 -25.70
N VAL A 66 -22.24 -23.91 -25.46
CA VAL A 66 -21.22 -24.37 -26.41
C VAL A 66 -21.84 -25.16 -27.56
N ALA A 67 -21.55 -24.75 -28.81
CA ALA A 67 -21.99 -25.44 -30.02
C ALA A 67 -20.89 -26.34 -30.63
N ASP A 68 -19.63 -26.09 -30.33
CA ASP A 68 -18.48 -26.94 -30.73
C ASP A 68 -17.32 -26.69 -29.77
N PHE A 69 -16.96 -27.71 -28.97
CA PHE A 69 -15.88 -27.64 -27.99
C PHE A 69 -14.46 -27.60 -28.60
N LEU A 70 -14.30 -27.97 -29.86
CA LEU A 70 -12.97 -28.08 -30.50
C LEU A 70 -12.62 -26.90 -31.41
N SER A 71 -13.50 -25.90 -31.49
CA SER A 71 -13.30 -24.66 -32.24
C SER A 71 -13.56 -23.43 -31.36
N THR A 72 -12.91 -22.34 -31.73
CA THR A 72 -13.11 -21.03 -31.10
C THR A 72 -14.30 -20.30 -31.75
N HIS A 73 -14.90 -19.35 -31.02
CA HIS A 73 -15.91 -18.47 -31.62
C HIS A 73 -15.27 -17.64 -32.74
N PRO A 74 -15.89 -17.56 -33.94
CA PRO A 74 -15.29 -16.92 -35.11
C PRO A 74 -14.88 -15.46 -34.90
N ASP A 75 -15.66 -14.71 -34.12
CA ASP A 75 -15.39 -13.29 -33.82
C ASP A 75 -14.21 -13.11 -32.86
N PHE A 76 -13.84 -14.12 -32.08
CA PHE A 76 -12.71 -14.09 -31.16
C PHE A 76 -11.37 -14.45 -31.79
N GLY A 77 -11.42 -15.09 -32.95
CA GLY A 77 -10.26 -15.53 -33.71
C GLY A 77 -10.13 -17.05 -33.80
N SER A 78 -9.05 -17.52 -34.42
CA SER A 78 -8.81 -18.94 -34.64
C SER A 78 -8.05 -19.58 -33.47
N VAL A 79 -7.99 -20.93 -33.46
CA VAL A 79 -7.19 -21.74 -32.53
C VAL A 79 -5.70 -21.36 -32.62
N GLU A 80 -5.22 -21.01 -33.80
CA GLU A 80 -3.83 -20.57 -34.01
C GLU A 80 -3.57 -19.22 -33.33
N GLN A 81 -4.51 -18.26 -33.43
CA GLN A 81 -4.40 -16.96 -32.77
C GLN A 81 -4.47 -17.12 -31.23
N LEU A 82 -5.33 -18.02 -30.72
CA LEU A 82 -5.29 -18.37 -29.29
C LEU A 82 -3.93 -18.95 -28.90
N SER A 83 -3.36 -19.87 -29.70
CA SER A 83 -2.03 -20.43 -29.40
C SER A 83 -0.93 -19.35 -29.37
N HIS A 84 -1.00 -18.34 -30.23
CA HIS A 84 -0.10 -17.17 -30.19
C HIS A 84 -0.27 -16.36 -28.90
N LEU A 85 -1.51 -16.11 -28.48
CA LEU A 85 -1.81 -15.45 -27.21
C LEU A 85 -1.21 -16.23 -26.02
N LEU A 86 -1.34 -17.58 -26.00
CA LEU A 86 -0.79 -18.43 -24.95
C LEU A 86 0.75 -18.32 -24.92
N ASP A 87 1.41 -18.43 -26.06
CA ASP A 87 2.87 -18.29 -26.17
C ASP A 87 3.33 -16.89 -25.71
N ALA A 88 2.57 -15.83 -26.08
CA ALA A 88 2.87 -14.46 -25.69
C ALA A 88 2.70 -14.23 -24.17
N ALA A 89 1.67 -14.80 -23.55
CA ALA A 89 1.45 -14.78 -22.12
C ALA A 89 2.58 -15.53 -21.36
N HIS A 90 2.91 -16.73 -21.79
CA HIS A 90 3.98 -17.55 -21.23
C HIS A 90 5.35 -16.86 -21.31
N SER A 91 5.64 -16.18 -22.44
CA SER A 91 6.89 -15.40 -22.59
C SER A 91 7.03 -14.27 -21.56
N ARG A 92 5.93 -13.81 -21.00
CA ARG A 92 5.85 -12.79 -19.94
C ARG A 92 5.77 -13.38 -18.53
N GLY A 93 5.80 -14.71 -18.42
CA GLY A 93 5.68 -15.43 -17.15
C GLY A 93 4.23 -15.54 -16.64
N MET A 94 3.24 -15.19 -17.45
CA MET A 94 1.82 -15.36 -17.14
C MET A 94 1.31 -16.70 -17.64
N ARG A 95 0.38 -17.30 -16.89
CA ARG A 95 -0.35 -18.50 -17.26
C ARG A 95 -1.74 -18.15 -17.77
N VAL A 96 -2.38 -19.11 -18.42
CA VAL A 96 -3.74 -18.95 -18.95
C VAL A 96 -4.56 -20.19 -18.67
N ILE A 97 -5.69 -20.01 -17.98
CA ILE A 97 -6.73 -21.05 -17.81
C ILE A 97 -7.98 -20.65 -18.58
N ALA A 98 -8.74 -21.65 -18.96
CA ALA A 98 -10.03 -21.45 -19.63
C ALA A 98 -11.19 -21.98 -18.77
N ASP A 99 -12.39 -21.51 -19.07
CA ASP A 99 -13.62 -22.09 -18.58
C ASP A 99 -14.04 -23.28 -19.43
N LEU A 100 -14.56 -24.33 -18.81
CA LEU A 100 -15.11 -25.49 -19.51
C LEU A 100 -16.46 -25.88 -18.93
N PRO A 101 -17.57 -25.58 -19.63
CA PRO A 101 -18.89 -26.13 -19.29
C PRO A 101 -18.89 -27.64 -19.51
N LEU A 102 -18.88 -28.39 -18.39
CA LEU A 102 -18.92 -29.86 -18.44
C LEU A 102 -20.36 -30.40 -18.50
N ASN A 103 -21.30 -29.67 -17.89
CA ASN A 103 -22.62 -30.16 -17.60
C ASN A 103 -23.52 -30.26 -18.84
N HIS A 104 -23.41 -29.36 -19.82
CA HIS A 104 -24.36 -29.18 -20.90
C HIS A 104 -23.70 -28.71 -22.20
N THR A 105 -24.52 -28.71 -23.27
CA THR A 105 -24.17 -28.08 -24.54
C THR A 105 -25.29 -27.14 -24.99
N SER A 106 -25.05 -26.34 -26.04
CA SER A 106 -26.12 -25.67 -26.76
C SER A 106 -26.99 -26.68 -27.55
N ILE A 107 -28.27 -26.38 -27.72
CA ILE A 107 -29.11 -27.04 -28.73
C ILE A 107 -28.57 -26.86 -30.15
N ALA A 108 -27.66 -25.93 -30.40
CA ALA A 108 -26.92 -25.76 -31.66
C ALA A 108 -25.77 -26.77 -31.84
N HIS A 109 -25.40 -27.52 -30.81
CA HIS A 109 -24.28 -28.48 -30.85
C HIS A 109 -24.59 -29.62 -31.85
N GLN A 110 -23.53 -30.15 -32.48
CA GLN A 110 -23.68 -31.25 -33.43
C GLN A 110 -24.26 -32.48 -32.75
N TRP A 111 -23.85 -32.82 -31.52
CA TRP A 111 -24.36 -33.94 -30.75
C TRP A 111 -25.87 -33.87 -30.55
N TRP A 112 -26.43 -32.71 -30.31
CA TRP A 112 -27.88 -32.53 -30.16
C TRP A 112 -28.62 -32.86 -31.45
N ARG A 113 -28.15 -32.41 -32.60
CA ARG A 113 -28.75 -32.71 -33.91
C ARG A 113 -28.72 -34.20 -34.24
N GLU A 114 -27.53 -34.82 -34.02
CA GLU A 114 -27.34 -36.26 -34.23
C GLU A 114 -28.23 -37.09 -33.32
N GLU A 115 -28.40 -36.66 -32.05
CA GLU A 115 -29.27 -37.32 -31.09
C GLU A 115 -30.74 -37.29 -31.53
N LEU A 116 -31.24 -36.12 -31.97
CA LEU A 116 -32.58 -35.98 -32.50
C LEU A 116 -32.82 -36.85 -33.76
N GLU A 117 -31.83 -36.97 -34.62
CA GLU A 117 -31.88 -37.86 -35.76
C GLU A 117 -31.92 -39.35 -35.38
N ALA A 118 -31.13 -39.74 -34.38
CA ALA A 118 -31.13 -41.11 -33.86
C ALA A 118 -32.47 -41.46 -33.16
N LEU A 119 -32.99 -40.55 -32.34
CA LEU A 119 -34.31 -40.78 -31.70
C LEU A 119 -35.45 -40.92 -32.71
N ARG A 120 -35.45 -40.11 -33.78
CA ARG A 120 -36.42 -40.24 -34.87
C ARG A 120 -36.22 -41.55 -35.63
N ALA A 121 -35.02 -42.06 -35.85
CA ALA A 121 -34.72 -43.32 -36.46
C ALA A 121 -35.17 -44.49 -35.59
N ILE A 122 -35.10 -44.40 -34.27
CA ILE A 122 -35.63 -45.39 -33.33
C ILE A 122 -37.15 -45.42 -33.44
N ASP A 123 -37.83 -44.27 -33.42
CA ASP A 123 -39.30 -44.16 -33.50
C ASP A 123 -39.83 -44.67 -34.88
N ALA A 124 -39.03 -44.52 -35.95
CA ALA A 124 -39.33 -45.06 -37.26
C ALA A 124 -38.98 -46.57 -37.42
N GLY A 125 -38.33 -47.16 -36.40
CA GLY A 125 -37.90 -48.57 -36.43
C GLY A 125 -36.71 -48.84 -37.39
N THR A 126 -35.94 -47.84 -37.75
CA THR A 126 -34.73 -47.95 -38.60
C THR A 126 -33.44 -48.05 -37.81
N LEU A 127 -33.48 -47.73 -36.50
CA LEU A 127 -32.43 -47.96 -35.54
C LEU A 127 -33.01 -48.75 -34.35
N ASP A 128 -32.24 -49.76 -33.86
CA ASP A 128 -32.65 -50.47 -32.65
C ASP A 128 -32.32 -49.64 -31.43
N ALA A 129 -33.29 -49.44 -30.55
CA ALA A 129 -33.08 -48.70 -29.29
C ALA A 129 -32.03 -49.40 -28.38
N ALA A 130 -31.82 -50.69 -28.54
CA ALA A 130 -30.81 -51.42 -27.75
C ALA A 130 -29.34 -51.10 -28.19
N ASP A 131 -29.15 -50.57 -29.39
CA ASP A 131 -27.87 -50.14 -29.93
C ASP A 131 -27.57 -48.65 -29.73
N PHE A 132 -28.46 -47.92 -29.03
CA PHE A 132 -28.37 -46.49 -28.80
C PHE A 132 -28.24 -46.14 -27.34
N THR A 133 -27.20 -45.42 -27.00
CA THR A 133 -27.04 -44.83 -25.66
C THR A 133 -27.09 -43.29 -25.80
N PRO A 134 -28.09 -42.64 -25.20
CA PRO A 134 -28.26 -41.21 -25.39
C PRO A 134 -27.11 -40.40 -24.77
N ARG A 135 -26.74 -39.31 -25.43
CA ARG A 135 -25.78 -38.33 -24.95
C ARG A 135 -26.40 -37.32 -24.01
N TYR A 136 -27.72 -37.15 -24.08
CA TYR A 136 -28.47 -36.22 -23.25
C TYR A 136 -29.46 -36.98 -22.36
N VAL A 137 -29.98 -36.32 -21.33
CA VAL A 137 -30.90 -36.90 -20.38
C VAL A 137 -32.34 -36.70 -20.90
N TRP A 138 -33.05 -37.78 -21.12
CA TRP A 138 -34.41 -37.81 -21.70
C TRP A 138 -35.44 -38.44 -20.79
N SER A 139 -36.70 -37.91 -20.90
CA SER A 139 -37.89 -38.51 -20.27
C SER A 139 -39.06 -38.55 -21.24
N THR A 140 -39.96 -39.50 -21.03
CA THR A 140 -41.25 -39.56 -21.71
C THR A 140 -42.35 -38.81 -20.95
N THR A 141 -42.13 -38.51 -19.69
CA THR A 141 -43.14 -37.90 -18.79
C THR A 141 -42.75 -36.49 -18.35
N GLY A 142 -41.43 -36.22 -18.17
CA GLY A 142 -40.94 -34.98 -17.59
C GLY A 142 -41.21 -34.85 -16.09
N GLU A 143 -41.43 -35.97 -15.40
CA GLU A 143 -41.76 -36.00 -13.97
C GLU A 143 -40.61 -36.54 -13.10
N GLU A 144 -39.54 -37.03 -13.73
CA GLU A 144 -38.40 -37.57 -13.05
C GLU A 144 -37.60 -36.45 -12.38
N TYR A 145 -36.81 -36.78 -11.35
CA TYR A 145 -35.90 -35.88 -10.63
C TYR A 145 -36.60 -34.65 -10.01
N ALA A 146 -37.84 -34.84 -9.50
CA ALA A 146 -38.66 -33.75 -8.96
C ALA A 146 -38.06 -33.06 -7.71
N ASP A 147 -37.10 -33.70 -7.05
CA ASP A 147 -36.41 -33.14 -5.90
C ASP A 147 -35.27 -32.15 -6.29
N ALA A 148 -34.93 -32.09 -7.58
CA ALA A 148 -33.92 -31.16 -8.09
C ALA A 148 -34.50 -29.75 -8.24
N ARG A 149 -33.85 -28.74 -7.64
CA ARG A 149 -34.30 -27.34 -7.74
C ARG A 149 -34.11 -26.78 -9.15
N VAL A 150 -34.91 -25.80 -9.52
CA VAL A 150 -34.65 -24.93 -10.67
C VAL A 150 -33.63 -23.86 -10.26
N ILE A 151 -32.53 -23.72 -11.01
CA ILE A 151 -31.47 -22.76 -10.69
C ILE A 151 -31.84 -21.37 -11.19
N PHE A 152 -32.25 -21.24 -12.44
CA PHE A 152 -32.62 -19.96 -13.05
C PHE A 152 -34.11 -19.66 -12.90
N GLU A 153 -34.57 -19.47 -11.66
CA GLU A 153 -35.97 -19.24 -11.30
C GLU A 153 -36.61 -18.03 -12.00
N ASP A 154 -35.81 -17.04 -12.43
CA ASP A 154 -36.27 -15.84 -13.11
C ASP A 154 -36.71 -16.12 -14.56
N THR A 155 -36.22 -17.19 -15.18
CA THR A 155 -36.44 -17.52 -16.60
C THR A 155 -37.05 -18.89 -16.83
N GLU A 156 -36.71 -19.87 -15.99
CA GLU A 156 -37.17 -21.25 -16.15
C GLU A 156 -38.18 -21.63 -15.07
N THR A 157 -39.21 -22.43 -15.45
CA THR A 157 -40.25 -22.92 -14.55
C THR A 157 -40.13 -24.40 -14.28
N SER A 158 -39.23 -25.09 -14.96
CA SER A 158 -39.01 -26.53 -14.89
C SER A 158 -37.62 -26.85 -15.41
N ASN A 159 -37.01 -27.92 -14.88
CA ASN A 159 -35.77 -28.48 -15.45
C ASN A 159 -36.05 -29.41 -16.66
N TRP A 160 -37.31 -29.58 -17.07
CA TRP A 160 -37.73 -30.38 -18.23
C TRP A 160 -38.35 -29.49 -19.30
N THR A 161 -37.85 -29.61 -20.52
CA THR A 161 -38.44 -28.96 -21.70
C THR A 161 -38.86 -30.00 -22.72
N PHE A 162 -40.06 -29.84 -23.29
CA PHE A 162 -40.61 -30.76 -24.30
C PHE A 162 -40.04 -30.47 -25.67
N GLU A 163 -39.44 -31.49 -26.32
CA GLU A 163 -38.99 -31.43 -27.70
C GLU A 163 -40.01 -32.07 -28.65
N PRO A 164 -40.76 -31.25 -29.37
CA PRO A 164 -41.86 -31.77 -30.20
C PRO A 164 -41.45 -32.69 -31.35
N SER A 165 -40.20 -32.53 -31.84
CA SER A 165 -39.73 -33.29 -33.01
C SER A 165 -39.47 -34.77 -32.74
N VAL A 166 -39.33 -35.13 -31.46
CA VAL A 166 -39.11 -36.50 -30.96
C VAL A 166 -40.13 -36.91 -29.91
N GLY A 167 -41.08 -36.05 -29.52
CA GLY A 167 -42.16 -36.32 -28.58
C GLY A 167 -41.68 -36.70 -27.18
N ARG A 168 -40.54 -36.19 -26.74
CA ARG A 168 -39.90 -36.47 -25.45
C ARG A 168 -39.52 -35.16 -24.74
N PHE A 169 -39.28 -35.24 -23.43
CA PHE A 169 -38.72 -34.18 -22.63
C PHE A 169 -37.22 -34.41 -22.47
N TYR A 170 -36.44 -33.33 -22.58
CA TYR A 170 -35.02 -33.33 -22.22
C TYR A 170 -34.81 -32.56 -20.95
N TRP A 171 -33.79 -32.94 -20.20
CA TRP A 171 -33.37 -32.32 -18.96
C TRP A 171 -32.41 -31.15 -19.20
N HIS A 172 -32.51 -30.09 -18.40
CA HIS A 172 -31.59 -28.98 -18.33
C HIS A 172 -31.60 -28.39 -16.92
N ARG A 173 -30.43 -28.16 -16.37
CA ARG A 173 -30.32 -27.54 -15.03
C ARG A 173 -30.30 -26.01 -15.12
N PHE A 174 -29.90 -25.48 -16.26
CA PHE A 174 -29.78 -24.06 -16.58
C PHE A 174 -30.84 -23.66 -17.60
N PHE A 175 -30.49 -22.92 -18.65
CA PHE A 175 -31.47 -22.51 -19.66
C PHE A 175 -32.00 -23.69 -20.50
N SER A 176 -33.23 -23.57 -20.96
CA SER A 176 -33.86 -24.58 -21.83
C SER A 176 -33.13 -24.77 -23.18
N HIS A 177 -32.26 -23.85 -23.59
CA HIS A 177 -31.42 -24.04 -24.78
C HIS A 177 -30.06 -24.71 -24.45
N GLN A 178 -29.86 -25.18 -23.21
CA GLN A 178 -28.64 -25.84 -22.70
C GLN A 178 -28.98 -27.25 -22.15
N PRO A 179 -29.26 -28.25 -23.04
CA PRO A 179 -29.56 -29.62 -22.59
C PRO A 179 -28.37 -30.26 -21.89
N ASP A 180 -28.62 -30.89 -20.75
CA ASP A 180 -27.59 -31.55 -19.94
C ASP A 180 -27.10 -32.84 -20.58
N LEU A 181 -25.80 -33.04 -20.51
CA LEU A 181 -25.09 -34.24 -20.97
C LEU A 181 -25.36 -35.42 -20.04
N ASN A 182 -25.58 -36.61 -20.61
CA ASN A 182 -25.77 -37.84 -19.87
C ASN A 182 -24.43 -38.50 -19.53
N TYR A 183 -23.92 -38.25 -18.35
CA TYR A 183 -22.66 -38.85 -17.87
C TYR A 183 -22.76 -40.34 -17.52
N ASP A 184 -23.96 -40.95 -17.52
CA ASP A 184 -24.08 -42.41 -17.51
C ASP A 184 -23.65 -43.05 -18.85
N ASN A 185 -23.52 -42.23 -19.90
CA ASN A 185 -22.94 -42.64 -21.16
C ASN A 185 -21.42 -42.51 -21.11
N PRO A 186 -20.63 -43.65 -21.18
CA PRO A 186 -19.17 -43.59 -21.15
C PRO A 186 -18.56 -42.80 -22.32
N ALA A 187 -19.28 -42.72 -23.47
CA ALA A 187 -18.80 -41.94 -24.59
C ALA A 187 -18.79 -40.41 -24.27
N VAL A 188 -19.76 -39.91 -23.53
CA VAL A 188 -19.76 -38.51 -23.05
C VAL A 188 -18.56 -38.25 -22.16
N GLN A 189 -18.28 -39.17 -21.22
CA GLN A 189 -17.12 -39.03 -20.35
C GLN A 189 -15.79 -39.00 -21.12
N GLU A 190 -15.59 -39.86 -22.13
CA GLU A 190 -14.37 -39.88 -22.95
C GLU A 190 -14.30 -38.65 -23.85
N ASP A 191 -15.39 -38.27 -24.51
CA ASP A 191 -15.41 -37.08 -25.36
C ASP A 191 -15.00 -35.81 -24.60
N MET A 192 -15.47 -35.64 -23.35
CA MET A 192 -15.09 -34.50 -22.51
C MET A 192 -13.62 -34.59 -22.04
N LEU A 193 -13.08 -35.78 -21.79
CA LEU A 193 -11.66 -35.94 -21.56
C LEU A 193 -10.82 -35.58 -22.81
N ASP A 194 -11.32 -35.90 -24.00
CA ASP A 194 -10.64 -35.55 -25.25
C ASP A 194 -10.68 -34.05 -25.54
N VAL A 195 -11.76 -33.35 -25.12
CA VAL A 195 -11.83 -31.87 -25.13
C VAL A 195 -10.73 -31.27 -24.23
N LEU A 196 -10.58 -31.76 -23.01
CA LEU A 196 -9.53 -31.34 -22.09
C LEU A 196 -8.13 -31.58 -22.71
N ARG A 197 -7.86 -32.77 -23.23
CA ARG A 197 -6.59 -33.12 -23.90
C ARG A 197 -6.30 -32.18 -25.06
N PHE A 198 -7.31 -31.90 -25.88
CA PHE A 198 -7.13 -31.03 -27.04
C PHE A 198 -6.62 -29.66 -26.64
N TRP A 199 -7.27 -28.99 -25.70
CA TRP A 199 -6.93 -27.63 -25.31
C TRP A 199 -5.67 -27.55 -24.45
N LEU A 200 -5.45 -28.50 -23.55
CA LEU A 200 -4.19 -28.56 -22.78
C LEU A 200 -2.99 -28.81 -23.73
N SER A 201 -3.17 -29.60 -24.81
CA SER A 201 -2.14 -29.76 -25.83
C SER A 201 -1.85 -28.49 -26.62
N LYS A 202 -2.75 -27.48 -26.63
CA LYS A 202 -2.54 -26.17 -27.25
C LYS A 202 -1.78 -25.20 -26.35
N GLY A 203 -1.58 -25.54 -25.07
CA GLY A 203 -0.80 -24.75 -24.14
C GLY A 203 -1.61 -24.06 -23.02
N LEU A 204 -2.88 -24.39 -22.84
CA LEU A 204 -3.59 -23.95 -21.63
C LEU A 204 -2.95 -24.55 -20.38
N ASP A 205 -2.88 -23.77 -19.31
CA ASP A 205 -2.33 -24.17 -18.01
C ASP A 205 -3.37 -24.79 -17.07
N GLY A 206 -4.62 -24.93 -17.51
CA GLY A 206 -5.68 -25.56 -16.73
C GLY A 206 -7.07 -25.09 -17.10
N PHE A 207 -8.03 -25.53 -16.31
CA PHE A 207 -9.44 -25.21 -16.49
C PHE A 207 -10.14 -24.85 -15.19
N ARG A 208 -11.05 -23.90 -15.29
CA ARG A 208 -12.19 -23.81 -14.37
C ARG A 208 -13.30 -24.70 -14.94
N LEU A 209 -13.67 -25.70 -14.17
CA LEU A 209 -14.73 -26.66 -14.51
C LEU A 209 -16.07 -26.06 -14.03
N ASP A 210 -16.89 -25.65 -14.97
CA ASP A 210 -18.19 -25.04 -14.73
C ASP A 210 -19.21 -26.07 -14.27
N ALA A 211 -20.05 -25.69 -13.33
CA ALA A 211 -21.26 -26.42 -12.93
C ALA A 211 -21.05 -27.89 -12.48
N VAL A 212 -19.85 -28.19 -11.89
CA VAL A 212 -19.48 -29.57 -11.53
C VAL A 212 -20.45 -30.29 -10.57
N PRO A 213 -21.26 -29.67 -9.70
CA PRO A 213 -22.17 -30.37 -8.84
C PRO A 213 -23.27 -31.13 -9.55
N TYR A 214 -23.57 -30.85 -10.82
CA TYR A 214 -24.81 -31.21 -11.53
C TYR A 214 -24.64 -32.29 -12.61
N LEU A 215 -23.49 -32.97 -12.69
CA LEU A 215 -23.15 -33.89 -13.80
C LEU A 215 -24.00 -35.15 -13.87
N TYR A 216 -24.68 -35.54 -12.79
CA TYR A 216 -25.49 -36.75 -12.73
C TYR A 216 -26.86 -36.49 -12.08
N GLU A 217 -27.89 -37.13 -12.60
CA GLU A 217 -29.26 -37.14 -12.03
C GLU A 217 -29.56 -38.49 -11.40
N ARG A 218 -30.11 -38.48 -10.18
CA ARG A 218 -30.56 -39.69 -9.48
C ARG A 218 -31.90 -39.49 -8.82
N HIS A 219 -32.79 -40.46 -8.98
CA HIS A 219 -34.07 -40.43 -8.29
C HIS A 219 -33.95 -40.33 -6.78
N GLY A 220 -34.74 -39.48 -6.16
CA GLY A 220 -34.80 -39.30 -4.71
C GLY A 220 -33.58 -38.56 -4.13
N THR A 221 -32.84 -37.85 -5.00
CA THR A 221 -31.77 -36.92 -4.63
C THR A 221 -32.05 -35.53 -5.24
N ASN A 222 -31.36 -34.52 -4.78
CA ASN A 222 -31.41 -33.18 -5.39
C ASN A 222 -30.58 -33.09 -6.68
N GLY A 223 -29.88 -34.15 -7.10
CA GLY A 223 -28.98 -34.17 -8.24
C GLY A 223 -27.71 -33.33 -8.07
N GLU A 224 -27.26 -33.11 -6.83
CA GLU A 224 -26.08 -32.32 -6.52
C GLU A 224 -25.08 -33.14 -5.69
N ASN A 225 -23.78 -32.96 -5.92
CA ASN A 225 -22.67 -33.57 -5.14
C ASN A 225 -22.76 -35.12 -5.06
N LEU A 226 -23.13 -35.74 -6.17
CA LEU A 226 -23.29 -37.19 -6.17
C LEU A 226 -21.94 -37.92 -6.21
N PRO A 227 -21.83 -39.12 -5.63
CA PRO A 227 -20.57 -39.89 -5.63
C PRO A 227 -20.01 -40.17 -7.02
N GLU A 228 -20.88 -40.28 -8.03
CA GLU A 228 -20.49 -40.50 -9.43
C GLU A 228 -19.78 -39.25 -10.00
N THR A 229 -20.24 -38.06 -9.61
CA THR A 229 -19.57 -36.78 -9.97
C THR A 229 -18.13 -36.77 -9.45
N HIS A 230 -17.92 -37.07 -8.16
CA HIS A 230 -16.58 -37.15 -7.54
C HIS A 230 -15.72 -38.21 -8.22
N ALA A 231 -16.27 -39.39 -8.52
CA ALA A 231 -15.52 -40.42 -9.22
C ALA A 231 -15.09 -39.99 -10.63
N TYR A 232 -15.90 -39.25 -11.35
CA TYR A 232 -15.54 -38.69 -12.66
C TYR A 232 -14.48 -37.60 -12.53
N LEU A 233 -14.62 -36.67 -11.58
CA LEU A 233 -13.62 -35.61 -11.35
C LEU A 233 -12.25 -36.19 -10.94
N ALA A 234 -12.23 -37.22 -10.11
CA ALA A 234 -10.97 -37.94 -9.80
C ALA A 234 -10.33 -38.57 -11.06
N ARG A 235 -11.14 -39.05 -12.00
CA ARG A 235 -10.67 -39.55 -13.29
C ARG A 235 -10.11 -38.43 -14.18
N VAL A 236 -10.79 -37.30 -14.25
CA VAL A 236 -10.29 -36.09 -14.95
C VAL A 236 -8.95 -35.67 -14.36
N ARG A 237 -8.88 -35.56 -13.02
CA ARG A 237 -7.64 -35.21 -12.33
C ARG A 237 -6.50 -36.17 -12.61
N ALA A 238 -6.73 -37.47 -12.56
CA ALA A 238 -5.70 -38.48 -12.84
C ALA A 238 -5.16 -38.35 -14.26
N MET A 239 -6.03 -38.12 -15.26
CA MET A 239 -5.62 -37.84 -16.63
C MET A 239 -4.74 -36.60 -16.75
N VAL A 240 -5.15 -35.48 -16.11
CA VAL A 240 -4.39 -34.23 -16.17
C VAL A 240 -3.04 -34.37 -15.48
N ASP A 241 -2.97 -35.02 -14.32
CA ASP A 241 -1.69 -35.24 -13.63
C ASP A 241 -0.71 -36.14 -14.42
N GLU A 242 -1.23 -37.15 -15.14
CA GLU A 242 -0.42 -38.07 -15.92
C GLU A 242 0.05 -37.47 -17.26
N GLU A 243 -0.91 -36.82 -18.00
CA GLU A 243 -0.64 -36.39 -19.38
C GLU A 243 -0.15 -34.93 -19.48
N PHE A 244 -0.53 -34.06 -18.53
CA PHE A 244 -0.28 -32.61 -18.51
C PHE A 244 0.21 -32.10 -17.13
N PRO A 245 1.33 -32.62 -16.63
CA PRO A 245 1.80 -32.27 -15.29
C PRO A 245 2.08 -30.77 -15.16
N GLY A 246 1.46 -30.16 -14.17
CA GLY A 246 1.54 -28.72 -13.91
C GLY A 246 0.31 -27.91 -14.33
N CYS A 247 -0.62 -28.53 -15.05
CA CYS A 247 -1.94 -27.93 -15.29
C CYS A 247 -2.83 -28.04 -14.07
N VAL A 248 -3.76 -27.09 -13.90
CA VAL A 248 -4.66 -27.02 -12.74
C VAL A 248 -6.10 -27.23 -13.11
N LEU A 249 -6.87 -27.79 -12.17
CA LEU A 249 -8.32 -27.90 -12.24
C LEU A 249 -8.92 -27.08 -11.11
N ILE A 250 -9.88 -26.22 -11.42
CA ILE A 250 -10.59 -25.37 -10.49
C ILE A 250 -12.07 -25.74 -10.55
N ALA A 251 -12.67 -26.12 -9.43
CA ALA A 251 -14.10 -26.44 -9.39
C ALA A 251 -14.96 -25.20 -9.15
N GLU A 252 -16.00 -25.01 -9.96
CA GLU A 252 -17.12 -24.18 -9.59
C GLU A 252 -18.18 -25.02 -8.88
N ALA A 253 -18.24 -24.88 -7.55
CA ALA A 253 -19.23 -25.50 -6.70
C ALA A 253 -19.79 -24.45 -5.75
N ASN A 254 -20.95 -23.85 -6.10
CA ASN A 254 -21.62 -22.85 -5.26
C ASN A 254 -22.38 -23.55 -4.13
N GLN A 255 -21.63 -24.05 -3.13
CA GLN A 255 -22.11 -24.85 -2.01
C GLN A 255 -21.53 -24.33 -0.69
N TRP A 256 -22.03 -24.84 0.45
CA TRP A 256 -21.41 -24.55 1.75
C TRP A 256 -19.98 -25.10 1.86
N PRO A 257 -19.06 -24.46 2.58
CA PRO A 257 -17.64 -24.87 2.60
C PRO A 257 -17.43 -26.34 2.97
N ARG A 258 -18.27 -26.90 3.85
CA ARG A 258 -18.23 -28.32 4.27
C ARG A 258 -18.58 -29.30 3.13
N ASP A 259 -19.37 -28.85 2.16
CA ASP A 259 -19.76 -29.67 1.01
C ASP A 259 -18.75 -29.46 -0.15
N VAL A 260 -18.21 -28.23 -0.29
CA VAL A 260 -17.18 -27.92 -1.31
C VAL A 260 -15.87 -28.65 -1.04
N VAL A 261 -15.53 -28.92 0.23
CA VAL A 261 -14.27 -29.57 0.58
C VAL A 261 -14.11 -30.95 -0.08
N ASP A 262 -15.23 -31.64 -0.39
CA ASP A 262 -15.21 -32.93 -1.05
C ASP A 262 -14.68 -32.86 -2.49
N TYR A 263 -14.79 -31.70 -3.17
CA TYR A 263 -14.27 -31.47 -4.53
C TYR A 263 -12.73 -31.34 -4.61
N PHE A 264 -12.04 -31.28 -3.49
CA PHE A 264 -10.58 -31.46 -3.46
C PHE A 264 -10.18 -32.95 -3.50
N GLY A 265 -11.12 -33.86 -3.16
CA GLY A 265 -10.89 -35.29 -3.07
C GLY A 265 -10.04 -35.68 -1.85
N SER A 266 -9.44 -36.85 -1.94
CA SER A 266 -8.52 -37.39 -0.92
C SER A 266 -7.09 -37.56 -1.46
N GLU A 267 -6.13 -37.94 -0.58
CA GLU A 267 -4.77 -38.28 -1.02
C GLU A 267 -4.73 -39.45 -2.02
N GLU A 268 -5.65 -40.41 -1.87
CA GLU A 268 -5.75 -41.58 -2.74
C GLU A 268 -6.51 -41.31 -4.05
N ALA A 269 -7.45 -40.35 -4.02
CA ALA A 269 -8.28 -39.95 -5.15
C ALA A 269 -8.44 -38.42 -5.16
N PRO A 270 -7.39 -37.66 -5.54
CA PRO A 270 -7.47 -36.22 -5.63
C PRO A 270 -8.41 -35.79 -6.80
N GLU A 271 -9.13 -34.70 -6.59
CA GLU A 271 -10.04 -34.13 -7.60
C GLU A 271 -9.53 -32.77 -8.09
N CYS A 272 -10.07 -31.65 -7.63
CA CYS A 272 -9.61 -30.35 -8.09
C CYS A 272 -8.45 -29.82 -7.22
N HIS A 273 -7.59 -28.98 -7.82
CA HIS A 273 -6.52 -28.28 -7.11
C HIS A 273 -7.07 -27.12 -6.31
N MET A 274 -8.13 -26.50 -6.84
CA MET A 274 -8.74 -25.31 -6.26
C MET A 274 -10.26 -25.39 -6.35
N CYS A 275 -10.94 -24.82 -5.38
CA CYS A 275 -12.39 -24.59 -5.41
C CYS A 275 -12.66 -23.14 -4.99
N PHE A 276 -13.68 -22.51 -5.57
CA PHE A 276 -14.09 -21.18 -5.17
C PHE A 276 -14.79 -21.18 -3.80
N HIS A 277 -14.43 -20.23 -2.96
CA HIS A 277 -15.07 -20.01 -1.66
C HIS A 277 -16.26 -19.04 -1.79
N PHE A 278 -17.32 -19.45 -2.48
CA PHE A 278 -18.51 -18.63 -2.72
C PHE A 278 -19.14 -18.03 -1.45
N PRO A 279 -19.25 -18.74 -0.32
CA PRO A 279 -19.89 -18.18 0.87
C PRO A 279 -19.14 -17.00 1.52
N LEU A 280 -17.84 -16.83 1.27
CA LEU A 280 -17.03 -15.73 1.82
C LEU A 280 -17.36 -14.39 1.15
N MET A 281 -17.50 -14.38 -0.17
CA MET A 281 -17.70 -13.19 -0.97
C MET A 281 -18.89 -12.33 -0.50
N PRO A 282 -20.15 -12.83 -0.38
CA PRO A 282 -21.28 -12.02 0.06
C PRO A 282 -21.10 -11.50 1.49
N ARG A 283 -20.33 -12.20 2.35
CA ARG A 283 -20.09 -11.77 3.72
C ARG A 283 -19.08 -10.64 3.84
N ILE A 284 -18.14 -10.53 2.90
CA ILE A 284 -17.31 -9.34 2.79
C ILE A 284 -18.21 -8.12 2.50
N PHE A 285 -19.10 -8.19 1.51
CA PHE A 285 -20.05 -7.10 1.24
C PHE A 285 -21.00 -6.83 2.41
N LEU A 286 -21.47 -7.89 3.09
CA LEU A 286 -22.33 -7.75 4.26
C LEU A 286 -21.63 -6.99 5.40
N SER A 287 -20.33 -7.20 5.58
CA SER A 287 -19.56 -6.48 6.60
C SER A 287 -19.51 -4.98 6.35
N PHE A 288 -19.31 -4.54 5.10
CA PHE A 288 -19.41 -3.12 4.72
C PHE A 288 -20.85 -2.59 4.82
N ALA A 289 -21.85 -3.43 4.57
CA ALA A 289 -23.26 -3.01 4.69
C ALA A 289 -23.68 -2.76 6.14
N ARG A 290 -23.22 -3.60 7.06
CA ARG A 290 -23.56 -3.55 8.49
C ARG A 290 -22.59 -2.72 9.32
N GLY A 291 -21.38 -2.46 8.82
CA GLY A 291 -20.29 -1.84 9.56
C GLY A 291 -19.69 -2.76 10.64
N GLU A 292 -19.77 -4.07 10.45
CA GLU A 292 -19.20 -5.06 11.37
C GLU A 292 -18.83 -6.35 10.62
N ALA A 293 -17.76 -7.02 11.01
CA ALA A 293 -17.16 -8.15 10.28
C ALA A 293 -17.46 -9.54 10.88
N SER A 294 -18.36 -9.63 11.85
CA SER A 294 -18.67 -10.89 12.55
C SER A 294 -19.18 -11.99 11.63
N SER A 295 -19.78 -11.63 10.47
CA SER A 295 -20.24 -12.60 9.46
C SER A 295 -19.06 -13.26 8.72
N ILE A 296 -17.95 -12.55 8.53
CA ILE A 296 -16.71 -13.11 7.96
C ILE A 296 -16.10 -14.11 8.92
N ASP A 297 -15.97 -13.75 10.20
CA ASP A 297 -15.44 -14.64 11.23
C ASP A 297 -16.23 -15.96 11.31
N ARG A 298 -17.57 -15.88 11.31
CA ARG A 298 -18.45 -17.07 11.36
C ARG A 298 -18.21 -18.02 10.19
N ILE A 299 -18.17 -17.51 8.95
CA ILE A 299 -18.02 -18.39 7.78
C ILE A 299 -16.60 -18.98 7.71
N LEU A 300 -15.58 -18.24 8.14
CA LEU A 300 -14.22 -18.75 8.19
C LEU A 300 -14.04 -19.81 9.28
N ALA A 301 -14.73 -19.66 10.42
CA ALA A 301 -14.77 -20.70 11.47
C ALA A 301 -15.48 -21.99 11.00
N ASP A 302 -16.47 -21.86 10.10
CA ASP A 302 -17.19 -22.99 9.50
C ASP A 302 -16.45 -23.60 8.28
N THR A 303 -15.36 -23.00 7.83
CA THR A 303 -14.58 -23.46 6.68
C THR A 303 -13.62 -24.58 7.11
N PRO A 304 -13.71 -25.79 6.52
CA PRO A 304 -12.84 -26.91 6.87
C PRO A 304 -11.37 -26.64 6.49
N GLN A 305 -10.46 -27.34 7.18
CA GLN A 305 -9.06 -27.40 6.77
C GLN A 305 -8.94 -28.15 5.44
N LEU A 306 -8.12 -27.63 4.54
CA LEU A 306 -7.89 -28.22 3.22
C LEU A 306 -6.88 -29.37 3.25
N PRO A 307 -7.01 -30.35 2.32
CA PRO A 307 -5.94 -31.29 2.04
C PRO A 307 -4.64 -30.57 1.65
N ALA A 308 -3.50 -31.24 1.85
CA ALA A 308 -2.21 -30.66 1.48
C ALA A 308 -2.12 -30.37 -0.05
N GLY A 309 -1.73 -29.16 -0.41
CA GLY A 309 -1.63 -28.71 -1.80
C GLY A 309 -2.95 -28.26 -2.43
N ALA A 310 -4.05 -28.24 -1.66
CA ALA A 310 -5.31 -27.64 -2.07
C ALA A 310 -5.40 -26.18 -1.64
N VAL A 311 -6.11 -25.36 -2.42
CA VAL A 311 -6.25 -23.92 -2.14
C VAL A 311 -7.66 -23.41 -2.44
N TRP A 312 -8.16 -22.49 -1.62
CA TRP A 312 -9.39 -21.77 -1.93
C TRP A 312 -9.14 -20.68 -2.98
N GLY A 313 -9.97 -20.62 -4.01
CA GLY A 313 -10.09 -19.45 -4.88
C GLY A 313 -10.99 -18.40 -4.22
N THR A 314 -10.48 -17.20 -4.03
CA THR A 314 -11.23 -16.11 -3.39
C THR A 314 -11.42 -14.95 -4.36
N PHE A 315 -12.58 -14.29 -4.31
CA PHE A 315 -12.91 -13.20 -5.23
C PHE A 315 -13.91 -12.24 -4.60
N LEU A 316 -14.02 -11.03 -5.14
CA LEU A 316 -15.08 -10.06 -4.79
C LEU A 316 -16.16 -10.04 -5.87
N ARG A 317 -15.77 -9.94 -7.13
CA ARG A 317 -16.68 -9.96 -8.28
C ARG A 317 -16.10 -10.84 -9.39
N ASN A 318 -16.98 -11.29 -10.28
CA ASN A 318 -16.71 -11.99 -11.52
C ASN A 318 -17.74 -11.56 -12.59
N HIS A 319 -17.78 -12.26 -13.71
CA HIS A 319 -18.71 -12.02 -14.82
C HIS A 319 -20.17 -12.35 -14.51
N ASP A 320 -20.45 -13.04 -13.41
CA ASP A 320 -21.79 -13.41 -12.96
C ASP A 320 -22.34 -12.47 -11.89
N GLU A 321 -23.55 -12.74 -11.43
CA GLU A 321 -24.11 -12.05 -10.27
C GLU A 321 -23.31 -12.35 -8.98
N LEU A 322 -23.35 -11.43 -8.04
CA LEU A 322 -22.97 -11.68 -6.65
C LEU A 322 -24.00 -12.65 -6.05
N THR A 323 -23.72 -13.95 -6.11
CA THR A 323 -24.65 -14.96 -5.64
C THR A 323 -24.93 -14.86 -4.15
N LEU A 324 -26.19 -15.00 -3.77
CA LEU A 324 -26.70 -14.98 -2.39
C LEU A 324 -27.33 -16.31 -1.98
N GLU A 325 -27.01 -17.40 -2.67
CA GLU A 325 -27.55 -18.71 -2.34
C GLU A 325 -27.02 -19.22 -0.99
N MET A 326 -25.74 -18.96 -0.70
CA MET A 326 -25.07 -19.45 0.50
C MET A 326 -25.06 -18.40 1.64
N VAL A 327 -26.12 -17.61 1.76
CA VAL A 327 -26.41 -16.73 2.90
C VAL A 327 -27.79 -17.04 3.48
N ASP A 328 -28.02 -16.70 4.74
CA ASP A 328 -29.36 -16.86 5.32
C ASP A 328 -30.32 -15.76 4.83
N ASP A 329 -31.61 -15.92 5.12
CA ASP A 329 -32.66 -14.99 4.64
C ASP A 329 -32.49 -13.58 5.20
N VAL A 330 -31.95 -13.41 6.39
CA VAL A 330 -31.67 -12.09 7.01
C VAL A 330 -30.50 -11.43 6.33
N GLU A 331 -29.41 -12.16 6.13
CA GLU A 331 -28.23 -11.69 5.41
C GLU A 331 -28.59 -11.29 3.97
N ARG A 332 -29.41 -12.11 3.29
CA ARG A 332 -29.90 -11.83 1.93
C ARG A 332 -30.75 -10.57 1.88
N ALA A 333 -31.64 -10.40 2.85
CA ALA A 333 -32.49 -9.20 2.91
C ALA A 333 -31.67 -7.92 3.12
N ASP A 334 -30.65 -7.94 3.99
CA ASP A 334 -29.77 -6.82 4.22
C ASP A 334 -28.95 -6.47 2.97
N LEU A 335 -28.38 -7.48 2.29
CA LEU A 335 -27.63 -7.31 1.05
C LEU A 335 -28.49 -6.71 -0.06
N TYR A 336 -29.72 -7.21 -0.26
CA TYR A 336 -30.65 -6.64 -1.22
C TYR A 336 -31.04 -5.19 -0.87
N ALA A 337 -31.33 -4.93 0.39
CA ALA A 337 -31.70 -3.58 0.82
C ALA A 337 -30.58 -2.57 0.57
N ARG A 338 -29.34 -2.96 0.79
CA ARG A 338 -28.17 -2.11 0.64
C ARG A 338 -27.71 -1.95 -0.80
N TYR A 339 -27.62 -3.06 -1.56
CA TYR A 339 -26.89 -3.10 -2.82
C TYR A 339 -27.78 -3.29 -4.05
N ALA A 340 -28.99 -3.78 -3.87
CA ALA A 340 -29.94 -4.03 -4.97
C ALA A 340 -31.37 -3.64 -4.58
N PRO A 341 -31.62 -2.36 -4.21
CA PRO A 341 -32.97 -1.90 -3.84
C PRO A 341 -33.95 -1.97 -5.01
N GLU A 342 -33.48 -1.86 -6.26
CA GLU A 342 -34.31 -2.04 -7.44
C GLU A 342 -34.28 -3.47 -7.95
N PRO A 343 -35.43 -4.06 -8.33
CA PRO A 343 -35.50 -5.44 -8.84
C PRO A 343 -34.54 -5.70 -10.02
N ARG A 344 -34.37 -4.72 -10.92
CA ARG A 344 -33.45 -4.83 -12.08
C ARG A 344 -31.97 -4.96 -11.71
N MET A 345 -31.61 -4.70 -10.48
CA MET A 345 -30.24 -4.89 -9.95
C MET A 345 -30.00 -6.34 -9.53
N ARG A 346 -31.02 -7.19 -9.61
CA ARG A 346 -30.97 -8.60 -9.22
C ARG A 346 -31.01 -9.49 -10.45
N ALA A 347 -30.41 -10.64 -10.36
CA ALA A 347 -30.56 -11.74 -11.31
C ALA A 347 -30.52 -13.04 -10.50
N ASN A 348 -31.39 -13.97 -10.78
CA ASN A 348 -31.54 -15.21 -10.03
C ASN A 348 -31.55 -14.92 -8.51
N VAL A 349 -30.82 -15.67 -7.72
CA VAL A 349 -30.63 -15.39 -6.27
C VAL A 349 -29.35 -14.58 -6.04
N GLY A 350 -29.22 -13.43 -6.72
CA GLY A 350 -27.99 -12.64 -6.65
C GLY A 350 -28.15 -11.17 -7.04
N ILE A 351 -27.03 -10.47 -7.09
CA ILE A 351 -26.92 -9.03 -7.38
C ILE A 351 -25.98 -8.81 -8.57
N ARG A 352 -26.52 -8.26 -9.67
CA ARG A 352 -25.75 -7.97 -10.89
C ARG A 352 -25.22 -6.54 -10.89
N ARG A 353 -24.22 -6.26 -10.06
CA ARG A 353 -23.55 -4.98 -9.92
C ARG A 353 -22.03 -5.17 -9.90
N ARG A 354 -21.26 -4.20 -10.40
CA ARG A 354 -19.81 -4.18 -10.31
C ARG A 354 -19.31 -3.69 -8.95
N LEU A 355 -18.04 -3.86 -8.67
CA LEU A 355 -17.39 -3.62 -7.37
C LEU A 355 -17.57 -2.17 -6.88
N LEU A 356 -17.19 -1.17 -7.68
CA LEU A 356 -17.31 0.24 -7.28
C LEU A 356 -18.76 0.67 -7.04
N PRO A 357 -19.75 0.37 -7.91
CA PRO A 357 -21.15 0.65 -7.62
C PRO A 357 -21.71 -0.03 -6.38
N LEU A 358 -21.19 -1.21 -5.99
CA LEU A 358 -21.57 -1.89 -4.75
C LEU A 358 -21.04 -1.13 -3.53
N LEU A 359 -19.75 -0.86 -3.48
CA LEU A 359 -19.10 -0.30 -2.29
C LEU A 359 -19.24 1.23 -2.19
N GLY A 360 -19.41 1.93 -3.31
CA GLY A 360 -19.81 3.34 -3.39
C GLY A 360 -18.65 4.34 -3.30
N SER A 361 -17.44 3.92 -2.92
CA SER A 361 -16.25 4.79 -2.90
C SER A 361 -14.97 4.02 -3.27
N ALA A 362 -13.95 4.76 -3.73
CA ALA A 362 -12.65 4.18 -4.06
C ALA A 362 -11.94 3.61 -2.83
N GLU A 363 -12.07 4.28 -1.69
CA GLU A 363 -11.48 3.84 -0.41
C GLU A 363 -12.07 2.50 0.04
N ALA A 364 -13.39 2.32 -0.08
CA ALA A 364 -14.05 1.06 0.25
C ALA A 364 -13.62 -0.07 -0.71
N VAL A 365 -13.45 0.23 -2.01
CA VAL A 365 -12.91 -0.73 -2.99
C VAL A 365 -11.47 -1.11 -2.63
N GLU A 366 -10.62 -0.14 -2.35
CA GLU A 366 -9.22 -0.40 -1.97
C GLU A 366 -9.14 -1.25 -0.69
N CYS A 367 -9.97 -0.95 0.32
CA CYS A 367 -10.05 -1.72 1.56
C CYS A 367 -10.48 -3.17 1.30
N ALA A 368 -11.53 -3.39 0.50
CA ALA A 368 -12.02 -4.73 0.18
C ALA A 368 -10.99 -5.54 -0.64
N VAL A 369 -10.32 -4.90 -1.60
CA VAL A 369 -9.24 -5.53 -2.39
C VAL A 369 -8.02 -5.83 -1.53
N ALA A 370 -7.65 -4.94 -0.61
CA ALA A 370 -6.58 -5.20 0.35
C ALA A 370 -6.92 -6.39 1.27
N MET A 371 -8.18 -6.51 1.71
CA MET A 371 -8.67 -7.67 2.46
C MET A 371 -8.54 -8.95 1.61
N LEU A 372 -9.06 -8.97 0.39
CA LEU A 372 -8.98 -10.10 -0.52
C LEU A 372 -7.52 -10.56 -0.74
N LEU A 373 -6.64 -9.61 -1.05
CA LEU A 373 -5.24 -9.90 -1.38
C LEU A 373 -4.38 -10.32 -0.18
N SER A 374 -4.81 -10.09 1.05
CA SER A 374 -4.11 -10.53 2.26
C SER A 374 -4.66 -11.82 2.87
N MET A 375 -5.92 -12.17 2.59
CA MET A 375 -6.51 -13.42 3.08
C MET A 375 -5.81 -14.65 2.50
N PRO A 376 -5.85 -15.80 3.20
CA PRO A 376 -5.44 -17.08 2.63
C PRO A 376 -6.27 -17.44 1.39
N GLY A 377 -5.65 -18.15 0.45
CA GLY A 377 -6.26 -18.52 -0.81
C GLY A 377 -5.67 -17.78 -2.01
N ALA A 378 -6.04 -18.18 -3.21
CA ALA A 378 -5.65 -17.54 -4.46
C ALA A 378 -6.70 -16.49 -4.85
N PRO A 379 -6.36 -15.19 -4.95
CA PRO A 379 -7.30 -14.14 -5.28
C PRO A 379 -7.56 -14.08 -6.79
N PHE A 380 -8.84 -13.88 -7.13
CA PHE A 380 -9.31 -13.61 -8.49
C PHE A 380 -9.80 -12.18 -8.58
N LEU A 381 -9.28 -11.43 -9.53
CA LEU A 381 -9.67 -10.05 -9.85
C LEU A 381 -10.49 -10.05 -11.15
N TYR A 382 -11.50 -9.20 -11.22
CA TYR A 382 -12.35 -9.06 -12.40
C TYR A 382 -11.94 -7.83 -13.21
N TYR A 383 -11.79 -7.96 -14.53
CA TYR A 383 -11.31 -6.88 -15.39
C TYR A 383 -12.12 -5.59 -15.21
N GLY A 384 -11.42 -4.46 -15.15
CA GLY A 384 -11.99 -3.13 -14.99
C GLY A 384 -12.32 -2.74 -13.55
N ASP A 385 -12.29 -3.65 -12.58
CA ASP A 385 -12.47 -3.29 -11.16
C ASP A 385 -11.29 -2.46 -10.66
N GLU A 386 -10.08 -2.68 -11.19
CA GLU A 386 -8.87 -1.92 -10.89
C GLU A 386 -8.91 -0.46 -11.35
N ILE A 387 -9.79 -0.11 -12.28
CA ILE A 387 -10.03 1.29 -12.68
C ILE A 387 -11.38 1.82 -12.18
N GLY A 388 -12.13 1.01 -11.44
CA GLY A 388 -13.43 1.38 -10.90
C GLY A 388 -14.53 1.50 -11.96
N MET A 389 -14.61 0.56 -12.91
CA MET A 389 -15.70 0.55 -13.91
C MET A 389 -17.08 0.45 -13.26
N ALA A 390 -18.04 1.16 -13.84
CA ALA A 390 -19.45 1.08 -13.48
C ALA A 390 -20.15 -0.11 -14.18
N ASP A 391 -21.42 -0.33 -13.81
CA ASP A 391 -22.32 -1.30 -14.45
C ASP A 391 -23.51 -0.60 -15.13
N ASP A 392 -24.22 -1.32 -16.00
CA ASP A 392 -25.49 -0.89 -16.59
C ASP A 392 -26.64 -1.81 -16.19
N ILE A 393 -27.42 -1.37 -15.21
CA ILE A 393 -28.59 -2.13 -14.72
C ILE A 393 -29.74 -2.22 -15.72
N TRP A 394 -29.66 -1.54 -16.86
CA TRP A 394 -30.69 -1.54 -17.91
C TRP A 394 -30.46 -2.62 -18.97
N LEU A 395 -29.25 -3.16 -19.05
CA LEU A 395 -28.99 -4.30 -19.94
C LEU A 395 -29.62 -5.57 -19.38
N VAL A 396 -29.87 -6.51 -20.28
CA VAL A 396 -30.51 -7.78 -19.92
C VAL A 396 -29.51 -8.69 -19.19
N ASP A 397 -30.01 -9.62 -18.44
CA ASP A 397 -29.25 -10.63 -17.70
C ASP A 397 -28.00 -10.02 -17.04
N ARG A 398 -26.85 -10.64 -17.20
CA ARG A 398 -25.53 -10.23 -16.66
C ARG A 398 -24.73 -9.31 -17.58
N ASP A 399 -25.23 -8.95 -18.75
CA ASP A 399 -24.53 -8.08 -19.72
C ASP A 399 -24.11 -6.74 -19.12
N GLY A 400 -24.89 -6.23 -18.15
CA GLY A 400 -24.58 -4.96 -17.48
C GLY A 400 -23.29 -4.93 -16.68
N VAL A 401 -22.78 -6.09 -16.24
CA VAL A 401 -21.48 -6.22 -15.57
C VAL A 401 -20.38 -6.70 -16.51
N ARG A 402 -20.69 -7.03 -17.77
CA ARG A 402 -19.81 -7.56 -18.82
C ARG A 402 -19.46 -6.52 -19.89
N THR A 403 -19.58 -5.21 -19.56
CA THR A 403 -19.36 -4.10 -20.51
C THR A 403 -17.89 -3.95 -20.91
N PRO A 404 -17.61 -3.39 -22.10
CA PRO A 404 -16.24 -3.30 -22.61
C PRO A 404 -15.29 -2.52 -21.71
N MET A 405 -14.04 -2.98 -21.67
CA MET A 405 -12.93 -2.32 -20.95
C MET A 405 -12.69 -0.91 -21.47
N GLN A 406 -12.39 0.01 -20.55
CA GLN A 406 -12.20 1.43 -20.83
C GLN A 406 -10.71 1.78 -20.82
N TRP A 407 -10.09 1.94 -22.01
CA TRP A 407 -8.66 2.14 -22.17
C TRP A 407 -8.24 3.60 -22.15
N ASP A 408 -8.97 4.45 -22.85
CA ASP A 408 -8.63 5.86 -22.99
C ASP A 408 -9.85 6.76 -23.21
N GLY A 409 -9.64 8.06 -23.40
CA GLY A 409 -10.70 9.05 -23.64
C GLY A 409 -11.23 9.13 -25.09
N SER A 410 -10.81 8.23 -25.98
CA SER A 410 -11.24 8.22 -27.37
C SER A 410 -12.62 7.59 -27.57
N THR A 411 -13.07 7.49 -28.81
CA THR A 411 -14.35 6.86 -29.16
C THR A 411 -14.42 5.44 -28.60
N ASN A 412 -15.56 5.10 -28.01
CA ASN A 412 -15.80 3.82 -27.33
C ASN A 412 -14.68 3.47 -26.33
N ALA A 413 -14.14 4.50 -25.64
CA ALA A 413 -13.09 4.37 -24.63
C ALA A 413 -11.85 3.61 -25.11
N GLY A 414 -11.50 3.66 -26.39
CA GLY A 414 -10.34 2.95 -26.96
C GLY A 414 -10.54 1.43 -27.11
N PHE A 415 -11.72 0.89 -26.77
CA PHE A 415 -12.03 -0.52 -26.95
C PHE A 415 -12.13 -0.91 -28.43
N SER A 416 -12.92 -0.16 -29.21
CA SER A 416 -13.19 -0.42 -30.62
C SER A 416 -13.51 0.89 -31.35
N PRO A 417 -13.17 1.01 -32.65
CA PRO A 417 -13.64 2.10 -33.48
C PRO A 417 -15.14 1.98 -33.84
N GLN A 418 -15.74 0.78 -33.67
CA GLN A 418 -17.15 0.49 -33.94
C GLN A 418 -17.96 0.43 -32.64
N SER A 419 -19.30 0.48 -32.77
CA SER A 419 -20.18 0.21 -31.63
C SER A 419 -20.15 -1.26 -31.28
N SER A 420 -20.15 -1.57 -29.99
CA SER A 420 -20.13 -2.91 -29.41
C SER A 420 -21.47 -3.29 -28.80
N TYR A 421 -21.64 -4.57 -28.52
CA TYR A 421 -22.63 -5.07 -27.57
C TYR A 421 -21.95 -6.11 -26.64
N PRO A 422 -22.06 -5.94 -25.32
CA PRO A 422 -22.62 -4.79 -24.61
C PRO A 422 -21.98 -3.46 -25.00
N PRO A 423 -22.68 -2.31 -24.83
CA PRO A 423 -22.13 -1.01 -25.19
C PRO A 423 -21.08 -0.54 -24.20
N VAL A 424 -20.15 0.28 -24.66
CA VAL A 424 -19.25 1.04 -23.76
C VAL A 424 -20.06 2.07 -22.99
N LEU A 425 -19.97 2.06 -21.67
CA LEU A 425 -20.80 2.92 -20.80
C LEU A 425 -20.33 4.37 -20.79
N SER A 426 -19.02 4.56 -20.75
CA SER A 426 -18.39 5.87 -20.56
C SER A 426 -16.95 5.84 -21.07
N THR A 427 -16.38 7.02 -21.31
CA THR A 427 -14.95 7.17 -21.54
C THR A 427 -14.16 7.41 -20.23
N MET A 428 -14.84 7.48 -19.08
CA MET A 428 -14.26 7.65 -17.77
C MET A 428 -15.02 6.80 -16.73
N PRO A 429 -14.33 6.13 -15.77
CA PRO A 429 -12.85 6.07 -15.65
C PRO A 429 -12.21 5.30 -16.82
N ASN A 430 -10.90 5.46 -17.05
CA ASN A 430 -10.17 4.69 -18.05
C ASN A 430 -8.71 4.46 -17.63
N VAL A 431 -8.07 3.48 -18.25
CA VAL A 431 -6.68 3.10 -17.93
C VAL A 431 -5.69 4.25 -18.12
N GLN A 432 -5.81 5.01 -19.23
CA GLN A 432 -4.89 6.12 -19.52
C GLN A 432 -4.95 7.20 -18.43
N ALA A 433 -6.15 7.58 -18.00
CA ALA A 433 -6.33 8.55 -16.92
C ALA A 433 -5.82 8.00 -15.58
N ALA A 434 -6.10 6.73 -15.29
CA ALA A 434 -5.63 6.07 -14.06
C ALA A 434 -4.09 5.95 -14.01
N LEU A 435 -3.43 5.69 -15.14
CA LEU A 435 -1.96 5.69 -15.24
C LEU A 435 -1.34 7.09 -15.05
N ALA A 436 -2.08 8.16 -15.33
CA ALA A 436 -1.64 9.52 -15.10
C ALA A 436 -1.80 9.98 -13.63
N ASP A 437 -2.50 9.21 -12.80
CA ASP A 437 -2.77 9.52 -11.40
C ASP A 437 -2.22 8.43 -10.48
N PRO A 438 -1.07 8.66 -9.80
CA PRO A 438 -0.48 7.70 -8.85
C PRO A 438 -1.37 7.35 -7.65
N THR A 439 -2.43 8.13 -7.40
CA THR A 439 -3.40 7.88 -6.31
C THR A 439 -4.59 7.04 -6.76
N SER A 440 -4.66 6.69 -8.04
CA SER A 440 -5.77 5.92 -8.61
C SER A 440 -5.88 4.51 -8.03
N LEU A 441 -7.09 3.94 -8.13
CA LEU A 441 -7.35 2.53 -7.80
C LEU A 441 -6.42 1.58 -8.56
N LEU A 442 -6.03 1.91 -9.79
CA LEU A 442 -5.12 1.12 -10.59
C LEU A 442 -3.75 0.95 -9.92
N TYR A 443 -3.17 2.05 -9.42
CA TYR A 443 -1.93 1.98 -8.68
C TYR A 443 -2.10 1.31 -7.30
N ALA A 444 -3.26 1.48 -6.66
CA ALA A 444 -3.59 0.78 -5.41
C ALA A 444 -3.59 -0.74 -5.63
N HIS A 445 -4.27 -1.24 -6.65
CA HIS A 445 -4.28 -2.67 -7.00
C HIS A 445 -2.86 -3.18 -7.28
N ARG A 446 -2.09 -2.47 -8.11
CA ARG A 446 -0.70 -2.83 -8.41
C ARG A 446 0.17 -2.93 -7.16
N ARG A 447 0.07 -1.93 -6.26
CA ARG A 447 0.82 -1.93 -4.98
C ARG A 447 0.44 -3.12 -4.10
N LEU A 448 -0.85 -3.37 -3.95
CA LEU A 448 -1.37 -4.47 -3.14
C LEU A 448 -0.94 -5.84 -3.70
N ILE A 449 -0.99 -6.04 -5.01
CA ILE A 449 -0.51 -7.26 -5.67
C ILE A 449 0.98 -7.45 -5.42
N ALA A 450 1.80 -6.40 -5.59
CA ALA A 450 3.23 -6.46 -5.37
C ALA A 450 3.58 -6.79 -3.90
N GLN A 451 2.88 -6.15 -2.95
CA GLN A 451 3.07 -6.42 -1.52
C GLN A 451 2.63 -7.84 -1.15
N ARG A 452 1.47 -8.31 -1.67
CA ARG A 452 1.04 -9.69 -1.47
C ARG A 452 2.14 -10.69 -1.85
N LYS A 453 2.69 -10.55 -3.06
CA LYS A 453 3.75 -11.44 -3.57
C LYS A 453 5.04 -11.38 -2.77
N ALA A 454 5.34 -10.25 -2.17
CA ALA A 454 6.54 -10.07 -1.35
C ALA A 454 6.39 -10.58 0.09
N VAL A 455 5.16 -10.71 0.58
CA VAL A 455 4.87 -10.93 2.01
C VAL A 455 4.25 -12.26 2.30
N PHE A 456 3.24 -12.68 1.52
CA PHE A 456 2.39 -13.82 1.84
C PHE A 456 2.70 -15.04 0.97
N ASP A 457 2.71 -16.22 1.63
CA ASP A 457 2.76 -17.53 0.99
C ASP A 457 1.50 -18.33 1.37
N ALA A 458 1.06 -19.24 0.52
CA ALA A 458 -0.12 -20.07 0.78
C ALA A 458 0.01 -20.93 2.03
N SER A 459 1.24 -21.31 2.38
CA SER A 459 1.57 -22.11 3.56
C SER A 459 1.61 -21.32 4.87
N ASP A 460 1.45 -19.99 4.84
CA ASP A 460 1.53 -19.15 6.04
C ASP A 460 0.38 -19.46 7.01
N ASP A 461 0.73 -19.70 8.27
CA ASP A 461 -0.22 -19.74 9.37
C ASP A 461 -0.89 -18.36 9.54
N TRP A 462 -2.16 -18.37 9.90
CA TRP A 462 -2.93 -17.17 10.14
C TRP A 462 -3.96 -17.36 11.24
N CYS A 463 -4.34 -16.26 11.90
CA CYS A 463 -5.39 -16.26 12.92
C CYS A 463 -6.14 -14.93 12.98
N ILE A 464 -7.46 -14.98 13.15
CA ILE A 464 -8.29 -13.79 13.36
C ILE A 464 -8.04 -13.27 14.78
N VAL A 465 -7.88 -11.95 14.90
CA VAL A 465 -7.60 -11.27 16.18
C VAL A 465 -8.63 -10.17 16.49
N ALA A 466 -9.44 -9.74 15.52
CA ALA A 466 -10.61 -8.86 15.71
C ALA A 466 -11.63 -9.05 14.60
N SER A 467 -12.93 -8.96 14.91
CA SER A 467 -14.05 -9.16 13.97
C SER A 467 -15.28 -8.27 14.24
N ASP A 468 -15.08 -7.10 14.85
CA ASP A 468 -16.12 -6.07 15.06
C ASP A 468 -16.08 -5.02 13.91
N GLU A 469 -16.06 -3.72 14.21
CA GLU A 469 -15.95 -2.62 13.23
C GLU A 469 -14.61 -2.65 12.48
N VAL A 470 -13.60 -3.28 13.06
CA VAL A 470 -12.31 -3.58 12.44
C VAL A 470 -12.18 -5.10 12.34
N PHE A 471 -12.09 -5.60 11.11
CA PHE A 471 -11.66 -6.97 10.87
C PHE A 471 -10.14 -7.04 10.87
N ALA A 472 -9.54 -7.91 11.68
CA ALA A 472 -8.09 -8.04 11.70
C ALA A 472 -7.65 -9.49 11.92
N PHE A 473 -6.55 -9.85 11.28
CA PHE A 473 -5.89 -11.14 11.44
C PHE A 473 -4.36 -10.99 11.33
N GLU A 474 -3.65 -11.90 11.95
CA GLU A 474 -2.20 -12.05 11.77
C GLU A 474 -1.91 -13.13 10.73
N ARG A 475 -0.98 -12.83 9.81
CA ARG A 475 -0.47 -13.75 8.81
C ARG A 475 0.96 -13.39 8.44
N ALA A 476 1.85 -14.37 8.35
CA ALA A 476 3.25 -14.18 7.92
C ALA A 476 4.01 -13.08 8.69
N GLY A 477 3.73 -12.86 9.97
CA GLY A 477 4.34 -11.78 10.75
C GLY A 477 3.88 -10.38 10.34
N VAL A 478 2.67 -10.28 9.77
CA VAL A 478 1.97 -9.03 9.45
C VAL A 478 0.59 -9.05 10.10
N LEU A 479 0.24 -7.98 10.80
CA LEU A 479 -1.12 -7.72 11.26
C LEU A 479 -1.87 -6.98 10.15
N CYS A 480 -2.84 -7.67 9.52
CA CYS A 480 -3.72 -7.12 8.52
C CYS A 480 -4.99 -6.60 9.19
N ALA A 481 -5.30 -5.31 9.08
CA ALA A 481 -6.44 -4.68 9.73
C ALA A 481 -7.26 -3.86 8.72
N PHE A 482 -8.59 -3.96 8.79
CA PHE A 482 -9.54 -3.37 7.82
C PHE A 482 -10.70 -2.72 8.56
N ASN A 483 -10.90 -1.43 8.37
CA ASN A 483 -12.06 -0.71 8.88
C ASN A 483 -13.23 -0.86 7.90
N VAL A 484 -14.23 -1.65 8.25
CA VAL A 484 -15.42 -1.88 7.40
C VAL A 484 -16.47 -0.78 7.54
N THR A 485 -16.23 0.26 8.36
CA THR A 485 -17.11 1.41 8.58
C THR A 485 -16.65 2.65 7.81
N ALA A 486 -17.56 3.60 7.58
CA ALA A 486 -17.24 4.89 6.97
C ALA A 486 -16.56 5.87 7.94
N GLU A 487 -16.63 5.62 9.25
CA GLU A 487 -16.04 6.48 10.28
C GLU A 487 -14.64 5.97 10.66
N PRO A 488 -13.71 6.86 11.00
CA PRO A 488 -12.40 6.47 11.47
C PRO A 488 -12.48 5.60 12.73
N GLN A 489 -11.63 4.57 12.83
CA GLN A 489 -11.54 3.67 13.98
C GLN A 489 -10.15 3.68 14.60
N SER A 490 -10.09 3.61 15.93
CA SER A 490 -8.86 3.33 16.67
C SER A 490 -9.10 2.10 17.53
N VAL A 491 -8.32 1.05 17.29
CA VAL A 491 -8.48 -0.24 17.96
C VAL A 491 -7.13 -0.74 18.46
N THR A 492 -7.13 -1.40 19.64
CA THR A 492 -5.93 -2.08 20.12
C THR A 492 -5.99 -3.56 19.76
N VAL A 493 -5.12 -3.98 18.87
CA VAL A 493 -5.03 -5.36 18.37
C VAL A 493 -3.61 -5.87 18.64
N ALA A 494 -3.50 -7.06 19.23
CA ALA A 494 -2.19 -7.68 19.57
C ALA A 494 -1.24 -6.73 20.37
N GLY A 495 -1.81 -5.81 21.14
CA GLY A 495 -1.04 -4.82 21.92
C GLY A 495 -0.60 -3.58 21.12
N ILE A 496 -0.96 -3.47 19.85
CA ILE A 496 -0.67 -2.33 18.97
C ILE A 496 -1.92 -1.46 18.85
N GLU A 497 -1.81 -0.16 19.09
CA GLU A 497 -2.87 0.80 18.78
C GLU A 497 -2.86 1.05 17.27
N VAL A 498 -3.91 0.61 16.57
CA VAL A 498 -4.06 0.76 15.11
C VAL A 498 -5.11 1.82 14.83
N TYR A 499 -4.72 2.87 14.12
CA TYR A 499 -5.63 3.90 13.61
C TYR A 499 -5.89 3.67 12.11
N LEU A 500 -7.16 3.62 11.74
CA LEU A 500 -7.62 3.42 10.38
C LEU A 500 -8.65 4.51 10.04
N PRO A 501 -8.50 5.24 8.93
CA PRO A 501 -9.56 6.13 8.43
C PRO A 501 -10.81 5.34 8.07
N GLY A 502 -11.91 6.02 7.74
CA GLY A 502 -13.13 5.37 7.25
C GLY A 502 -12.82 4.55 5.99
N HIS A 503 -13.22 3.27 5.99
CA HIS A 503 -12.86 2.29 4.96
C HIS A 503 -11.34 2.17 4.71
N GLY A 504 -10.51 2.51 5.71
CA GLY A 504 -9.07 2.36 5.64
C GLY A 504 -8.60 0.94 5.99
N TYR A 505 -7.39 0.63 5.60
CA TYR A 505 -6.72 -0.62 5.95
C TYR A 505 -5.26 -0.38 6.32
N ALA A 506 -4.64 -1.36 6.98
CA ALA A 506 -3.20 -1.39 7.24
C ALA A 506 -2.69 -2.83 7.23
N TRP A 507 -1.58 -3.06 6.55
CA TRP A 507 -0.77 -4.27 6.68
C TRP A 507 0.45 -3.91 7.51
N VAL A 508 0.35 -4.13 8.83
CA VAL A 508 1.32 -3.72 9.84
C VAL A 508 2.38 -4.81 10.00
N PRO A 509 3.62 -4.63 9.49
CA PRO A 509 4.68 -5.59 9.73
C PRO A 509 5.03 -5.62 11.21
N LEU A 510 5.17 -6.82 11.80
CA LEU A 510 5.54 -7.00 13.20
C LEU A 510 7.04 -6.77 13.42
N VAL A 511 7.46 -6.71 14.68
CA VAL A 511 8.83 -6.33 15.11
C VAL A 511 9.93 -7.07 14.33
N ASP A 512 9.79 -8.38 14.15
CA ASP A 512 10.82 -9.21 13.48
C ASP A 512 11.03 -8.85 12.01
N ARG A 513 10.02 -8.25 11.36
CA ARG A 513 10.15 -7.72 9.99
C ARG A 513 10.73 -6.30 9.94
N VAL A 514 10.39 -5.47 10.93
CA VAL A 514 10.79 -4.05 10.95
C VAL A 514 12.20 -3.86 11.47
N LEU A 515 12.57 -4.58 12.53
CA LEU A 515 13.84 -4.37 13.25
C LEU A 515 15.10 -4.49 12.36
N PRO A 516 15.21 -5.44 11.42
CA PRO A 516 16.37 -5.52 10.53
C PRO A 516 16.61 -4.25 9.68
N HIS A 517 15.53 -3.52 9.40
CA HIS A 517 15.58 -2.27 8.62
C HIS A 517 15.82 -1.03 9.47
N LEU A 518 15.50 -1.08 10.78
CA LEU A 518 15.78 0.00 11.73
C LEU A 518 17.23 -0.01 12.21
N VAL A 519 17.76 -1.20 12.50
CA VAL A 519 19.13 -1.37 12.98
C VAL A 519 20.12 -0.86 11.93
N GLY A 520 20.98 0.08 12.34
CA GLY A 520 21.93 0.74 11.44
C GLY A 520 21.43 2.05 10.83
N GLN A 521 20.17 2.43 11.00
CA GLN A 521 19.71 3.78 10.67
C GLN A 521 20.25 4.78 11.68
N ARG A 522 20.69 5.95 11.19
CA ARG A 522 21.33 6.98 12.04
C ARG A 522 20.43 7.54 13.15
N PHE A 523 19.11 7.56 12.91
CA PHE A 523 18.15 8.03 13.89
C PHE A 523 17.81 6.98 14.96
N TYR A 524 18.07 5.69 14.69
CA TYR A 524 17.72 4.59 15.59
C TYR A 524 18.87 4.28 16.55
N GLY A 525 18.66 4.58 17.82
CA GLY A 525 19.59 4.27 18.91
C GLY A 525 19.08 3.17 19.86
N GLY A 526 18.08 2.38 19.41
CA GLY A 526 17.44 1.36 20.20
C GLY A 526 18.16 0.01 20.19
N SER A 527 17.48 -1.01 20.75
CA SER A 527 17.99 -2.37 20.80
C SER A 527 18.07 -3.02 19.41
N ALA A 528 19.09 -3.83 19.19
CA ALA A 528 19.16 -4.72 18.03
C ALA A 528 18.48 -6.09 18.28
N ASP A 529 17.97 -6.33 19.49
CA ASP A 529 17.26 -7.54 19.88
C ASP A 529 15.75 -7.27 19.96
N SER A 530 14.94 -8.06 19.29
CA SER A 530 13.49 -7.92 19.22
C SER A 530 12.80 -8.00 20.59
N SER A 531 13.39 -8.68 21.57
CA SER A 531 12.86 -8.76 22.94
C SER A 531 12.81 -7.41 23.68
N GLY A 532 13.56 -6.41 23.24
CA GLY A 532 13.61 -5.05 23.78
C GLY A 532 12.90 -4.00 22.92
N VAL A 533 12.13 -4.43 21.92
CA VAL A 533 11.48 -3.54 20.94
C VAL A 533 10.00 -3.85 20.87
N GLN A 534 9.15 -2.83 20.85
CA GLN A 534 7.70 -2.96 20.70
C GLN A 534 7.19 -1.97 19.67
N ILE A 535 6.27 -2.42 18.82
CA ILE A 535 5.44 -1.52 18.03
C ILE A 535 4.26 -1.14 18.92
N VAL A 536 4.15 0.14 19.25
CA VAL A 536 3.10 0.64 20.16
C VAL A 536 1.93 1.25 19.40
N ARG A 537 2.18 1.76 18.19
CA ARG A 537 1.15 2.38 17.37
C ARG A 537 1.43 2.16 15.88
N ALA A 538 0.36 1.97 15.12
CA ALA A 538 0.35 1.90 13.67
C ALA A 538 -0.74 2.82 13.11
N GLU A 539 -0.42 3.59 12.10
CA GLU A 539 -1.35 4.50 11.44
C GLU A 539 -1.31 4.26 9.93
N SER A 540 -2.45 3.94 9.34
CA SER A 540 -2.57 3.78 7.90
C SER A 540 -2.22 5.07 7.17
N TRP A 541 -1.49 4.97 6.08
CA TRP A 541 -1.11 6.09 5.24
C TRP A 541 -1.64 5.92 3.82
N GLN A 542 -2.05 7.05 3.20
CA GLN A 542 -2.79 7.09 1.93
C GLN A 542 -2.12 6.37 0.74
N PHE A 543 -0.82 6.14 0.81
CA PHE A 543 -0.04 5.60 -0.32
C PHE A 543 0.45 4.16 -0.09
N GLY A 544 -0.31 3.38 0.68
CA GLY A 544 -0.05 1.95 0.90
C GLY A 544 1.07 1.65 1.89
N GLY A 545 1.54 2.66 2.62
CA GLY A 545 2.47 2.51 3.74
C GLY A 545 1.78 2.57 5.09
N VAL A 546 2.53 2.25 6.13
CA VAL A 546 2.07 2.34 7.53
C VAL A 546 3.09 3.11 8.34
N TRP A 547 2.65 4.19 9.01
CA TRP A 547 3.45 4.85 10.02
C TRP A 547 3.48 3.99 11.28
N LEU A 548 4.66 3.56 11.68
CA LEU A 548 4.87 2.84 12.93
C LEU A 548 5.51 3.76 13.99
N THR A 549 5.00 3.68 15.21
CA THR A 549 5.70 4.16 16.39
C THR A 549 6.29 2.95 17.12
N VAL A 550 7.62 2.93 17.20
CA VAL A 550 8.39 1.83 17.79
C VAL A 550 9.01 2.34 19.09
N GLU A 551 8.75 1.63 20.21
CA GLU A 551 9.41 1.86 21.48
C GLU A 551 10.61 0.93 21.61
N SER A 552 11.78 1.50 21.96
CA SER A 552 12.98 0.73 22.26
C SER A 552 13.87 1.48 23.23
N ALA A 553 14.31 0.82 24.29
CA ALA A 553 15.19 1.39 25.34
C ALA A 553 14.66 2.71 25.94
N GLY A 554 13.32 2.85 26.07
CA GLY A 554 12.67 4.06 26.60
C GLY A 554 12.64 5.26 25.64
N ALA A 555 12.96 5.05 24.37
CA ALA A 555 12.82 6.05 23.30
C ALA A 555 11.79 5.60 22.27
N PHE A 556 11.11 6.57 21.64
CA PHE A 556 10.13 6.34 20.59
C PHE A 556 10.69 6.77 19.23
N TYR A 557 10.53 5.90 18.27
CA TYR A 557 10.97 6.10 16.89
C TYR A 557 9.80 6.01 15.93
N ARG A 558 9.80 6.82 14.87
CA ARG A 558 8.81 6.71 13.79
C ARG A 558 9.46 6.27 12.49
N THR A 559 8.78 5.37 11.81
CA THR A 559 9.19 4.89 10.49
C THR A 559 7.96 4.67 9.62
N LEU A 560 8.05 5.06 8.36
CA LEU A 560 7.04 4.75 7.35
C LEU A 560 7.48 3.50 6.61
N VAL A 561 6.72 2.45 6.70
CA VAL A 561 7.09 1.13 6.16
C VAL A 561 6.03 0.56 5.23
N ASP A 562 6.46 -0.34 4.33
CA ASP A 562 5.57 -1.26 3.63
C ASP A 562 5.32 -2.54 4.45
N ALA A 563 4.49 -3.43 3.96
CA ALA A 563 4.18 -4.70 4.63
C ALA A 563 5.39 -5.64 4.77
N THR A 564 6.49 -5.42 4.03
CA THR A 564 7.75 -6.17 4.20
C THR A 564 8.59 -5.66 5.37
N GLY A 565 8.23 -4.52 5.96
CA GLY A 565 8.96 -3.84 7.03
C GLY A 565 10.03 -2.86 6.54
N ARG A 566 10.18 -2.65 5.23
CA ARG A 566 11.18 -1.75 4.66
C ARG A 566 10.79 -0.29 4.87
N ASP A 567 11.77 0.54 5.25
CA ASP A 567 11.59 1.97 5.42
C ASP A 567 11.47 2.68 4.05
N LEU A 568 10.27 3.15 3.75
CA LEU A 568 9.93 3.79 2.47
C LEU A 568 10.62 5.14 2.28
N LEU A 569 10.84 5.92 3.35
CA LEU A 569 11.54 7.21 3.26
C LEU A 569 13.04 7.03 3.05
N ALA A 570 13.63 5.96 3.59
CA ALA A 570 15.05 5.67 3.39
C ALA A 570 15.35 5.22 1.95
N GLN A 571 14.42 4.52 1.31
CA GLN A 571 14.57 4.00 -0.06
C GLN A 571 14.40 5.05 -1.15
N TYR A 572 13.62 6.08 -0.92
CA TYR A 572 13.31 7.13 -1.92
C TYR A 572 14.54 7.79 -2.55
N ALA A 573 15.71 7.60 -1.96
CA ALA A 573 16.96 8.23 -2.41
C ALA A 573 17.92 7.31 -3.17
N ALA A 574 17.67 6.00 -3.17
CA ALA A 574 18.62 5.03 -3.73
C ALA A 574 18.35 4.68 -5.20
N GLU A 575 17.12 4.92 -5.65
CA GLU A 575 16.64 4.53 -6.98
C GLU A 575 16.16 5.80 -7.71
N GLY A 576 16.97 6.29 -8.66
CA GLY A 576 16.50 7.30 -9.63
C GLY A 576 15.22 6.80 -10.32
N ASP A 577 14.61 7.62 -11.17
CA ASP A 577 13.30 7.49 -11.85
C ASP A 577 12.84 6.08 -12.31
N ASP A 578 13.70 5.05 -12.23
CA ASP A 578 13.37 3.65 -12.57
C ASP A 578 12.61 2.88 -11.46
N ALA A 579 12.43 3.44 -10.27
CA ALA A 579 11.63 2.84 -9.18
C ALA A 579 10.13 2.73 -9.52
N ALA A 580 9.67 3.34 -10.59
CA ALA A 580 8.34 3.11 -11.18
C ALA A 580 8.08 1.62 -11.55
N GLY A 581 9.14 0.79 -11.62
CA GLY A 581 9.03 -0.65 -11.89
C GLY A 581 8.56 -1.50 -10.71
N ALA A 582 8.81 -1.12 -9.46
CA ALA A 582 8.55 -1.95 -8.27
C ALA A 582 7.28 -1.58 -7.47
N GLY A 583 6.52 -0.58 -7.86
CA GLY A 583 5.13 -0.36 -7.38
C GLY A 583 4.94 0.13 -5.95
N VAL A 584 6.00 0.38 -5.17
CA VAL A 584 5.89 0.88 -3.80
C VAL A 584 6.64 2.20 -3.69
N GLY A 585 6.02 3.28 -4.14
CA GLY A 585 6.56 4.64 -4.03
C GLY A 585 5.78 5.44 -3.00
N VAL A 586 6.50 6.16 -2.13
CA VAL A 586 5.91 7.19 -1.26
C VAL A 586 5.66 8.41 -2.12
N ASP A 587 4.43 8.86 -2.28
CA ASP A 587 4.14 10.14 -2.93
C ASP A 587 4.38 11.30 -1.94
N VAL A 588 5.65 11.62 -1.73
CA VAL A 588 6.06 12.79 -0.92
C VAL A 588 5.48 14.08 -1.50
N VAL A 589 5.38 14.18 -2.82
CA VAL A 589 4.87 15.38 -3.51
C VAL A 589 3.38 15.59 -3.24
N GLY A 590 2.56 14.54 -3.38
CA GLY A 590 1.13 14.59 -3.08
C GLY A 590 0.87 14.88 -1.61
N TYR A 591 1.62 14.26 -0.70
CA TYR A 591 1.54 14.52 0.74
C TYR A 591 1.82 16.00 1.06
N VAL A 592 2.93 16.56 0.55
CA VAL A 592 3.29 17.97 0.73
C VAL A 592 2.23 18.89 0.12
N ARG A 593 1.69 18.52 -1.05
CA ARG A 593 0.62 19.29 -1.69
C ARG A 593 -0.64 19.36 -0.82
N GLY A 594 -1.01 18.26 -0.17
CA GLY A 594 -2.13 18.20 0.78
C GLY A 594 -1.91 19.14 1.97
N LEU A 595 -0.77 19.00 2.68
CA LEU A 595 -0.43 19.84 3.83
C LEU A 595 -0.42 21.34 3.51
N LEU A 596 0.14 21.70 2.36
CA LEU A 596 0.19 23.10 1.90
C LEU A 596 -1.21 23.64 1.59
N ALA A 597 -2.07 22.83 0.94
CA ALA A 597 -3.43 23.24 0.57
C ALA A 597 -4.30 23.53 1.81
N GLU A 598 -4.18 22.75 2.87
CA GLU A 598 -4.88 22.95 4.14
C GLU A 598 -4.54 24.30 4.80
N ARG A 599 -3.37 24.83 4.51
CA ARG A 599 -2.86 26.13 5.02
C ARG A 599 -2.94 27.26 3.98
N GLY A 600 -3.61 27.04 2.85
CA GLY A 600 -3.81 28.05 1.80
C GLY A 600 -2.59 28.29 0.90
N HIS A 601 -1.59 27.42 0.97
CA HIS A 601 -0.41 27.44 0.08
C HIS A 601 -0.60 26.53 -1.12
N THR A 602 0.14 26.78 -2.22
CA THR A 602 0.02 26.01 -3.45
C THR A 602 1.37 25.48 -3.91
N LEU A 603 1.46 24.21 -4.19
CA LEU A 603 2.59 23.60 -4.90
C LEU A 603 2.33 23.72 -6.40
N VAL A 604 3.12 24.57 -7.08
CA VAL A 604 2.92 24.90 -8.50
C VAL A 604 3.81 24.06 -9.39
N GLY A 605 3.23 23.49 -10.46
CA GLY A 605 3.96 22.77 -11.50
C GLY A 605 4.11 21.26 -11.24
N ASP A 606 4.73 20.60 -12.21
CA ASP A 606 5.17 19.21 -12.10
C ASP A 606 6.53 19.20 -11.41
N VAL A 607 6.54 18.81 -10.12
CA VAL A 607 7.73 18.85 -9.27
C VAL A 607 8.07 17.45 -8.79
N GLN A 608 9.36 17.17 -8.64
CA GLN A 608 9.86 15.94 -8.05
C GLN A 608 10.35 16.20 -6.63
N ALA A 609 10.29 15.19 -5.76
CA ALA A 609 10.87 15.24 -4.45
C ALA A 609 12.34 14.80 -4.54
N GLN A 610 13.23 15.58 -3.95
CA GLN A 610 14.66 15.26 -3.89
C GLN A 610 15.10 15.15 -2.42
N ARG A 611 15.63 14.01 -2.03
CA ARG A 611 16.12 13.81 -0.65
C ARG A 611 17.34 14.67 -0.36
N VAL A 612 17.32 15.33 0.81
CA VAL A 612 18.47 16.05 1.36
C VAL A 612 19.38 15.07 2.11
N GLY A 613 20.69 15.09 1.82
CA GLY A 613 21.67 14.25 2.51
C GLY A 613 22.17 14.87 3.82
N GLY A 614 22.59 14.03 4.78
CA GLY A 614 23.38 14.48 5.94
C GLY A 614 22.66 14.58 7.29
N GLU A 615 21.34 14.50 7.36
CA GLU A 615 20.56 14.62 8.61
C GLU A 615 20.62 13.37 9.49
N GLN A 616 20.56 13.55 10.81
CA GLN A 616 20.69 12.48 11.79
C GLN A 616 19.38 12.14 12.50
N SER A 617 18.49 13.14 12.72
CA SER A 617 17.24 12.98 13.48
C SER A 617 16.01 12.92 12.59
N ASN A 618 16.08 13.52 11.40
CA ASN A 618 14.98 13.68 10.45
C ASN A 618 15.32 13.07 9.09
N THR A 619 14.31 12.92 8.25
CA THR A 619 14.49 12.64 6.82
C THR A 619 13.85 13.79 6.06
N SER A 620 14.61 14.54 5.28
CA SER A 620 14.14 15.74 4.59
C SER A 620 14.18 15.61 3.08
N PHE A 621 13.21 16.27 2.43
CA PHE A 621 13.09 16.36 0.98
C PHE A 621 12.87 17.79 0.53
N VAL A 622 13.48 18.15 -0.61
CA VAL A 622 13.11 19.35 -1.37
C VAL A 622 12.01 19.00 -2.34
N VAL A 623 10.92 19.76 -2.30
CA VAL A 623 9.75 19.57 -3.16
C VAL A 623 9.35 20.93 -3.75
N GLY A 624 9.83 21.22 -4.95
CA GLY A 624 9.67 22.54 -5.57
C GLY A 624 10.31 23.65 -4.72
N SER A 625 9.53 24.62 -4.26
CA SER A 625 10.02 25.73 -3.41
C SER A 625 9.92 25.43 -1.90
N TRP A 626 9.81 24.18 -1.52
CA TRP A 626 9.57 23.75 -0.15
C TRP A 626 10.56 22.69 0.31
N VAL A 627 10.83 22.65 1.60
CA VAL A 627 11.53 21.56 2.28
C VAL A 627 10.54 20.92 3.25
N VAL A 628 10.34 19.60 3.12
CA VAL A 628 9.59 18.82 4.11
C VAL A 628 10.55 18.00 4.95
N LYS A 629 10.37 18.05 6.26
CA LYS A 629 11.15 17.28 7.24
C LYS A 629 10.22 16.25 7.90
N PHE A 630 10.55 14.96 7.78
CA PHE A 630 9.88 13.88 8.49
C PHE A 630 10.64 13.55 9.76
N GLN A 631 9.99 13.69 10.91
CA GLN A 631 10.59 13.38 12.21
C GLN A 631 10.70 11.87 12.42
N ARG A 632 11.88 11.38 12.77
CA ARG A 632 12.17 9.96 12.94
C ARG A 632 12.33 9.53 14.39
N ARG A 633 12.62 10.47 15.29
CA ARG A 633 12.66 10.27 16.73
C ARG A 633 11.64 11.19 17.39
N LEU A 634 10.65 10.57 18.05
CA LEU A 634 9.62 11.34 18.74
C LEU A 634 10.09 11.80 20.10
N ALA A 635 9.75 13.03 20.42
CA ALA A 635 9.85 13.58 21.74
C ALA A 635 8.43 13.85 22.28
N GLU A 636 8.22 13.72 23.59
CA GLU A 636 6.95 14.12 24.18
C GLU A 636 6.75 15.63 24.04
N GLY A 637 5.58 16.07 23.57
CA GLY A 637 5.21 17.46 23.41
C GLY A 637 5.17 17.94 21.95
N VAL A 638 4.84 19.24 21.78
CA VAL A 638 4.76 19.87 20.46
C VAL A 638 6.18 20.14 19.92
N ASN A 639 6.39 19.92 18.63
CA ASN A 639 7.67 20.24 17.97
C ASN A 639 8.04 21.71 18.19
N PRO A 640 9.25 22.02 18.67
CA PRO A 640 9.69 23.40 18.92
C PRO A 640 9.60 24.33 17.68
N GLU A 641 9.85 23.83 16.47
CA GLU A 641 9.71 24.61 15.23
C GLU A 641 8.27 25.07 15.01
N VAL A 642 7.30 24.25 15.35
CA VAL A 642 5.86 24.60 15.23
C VAL A 642 5.45 25.65 16.28
N LEU A 643 6.03 25.58 17.46
CA LEU A 643 5.74 26.54 18.53
C LEU A 643 6.15 27.98 18.20
N VAL A 644 7.14 28.17 17.34
CA VAL A 644 7.66 29.50 16.94
C VAL A 644 7.16 29.94 15.56
N ALA A 645 6.39 29.10 14.86
CA ALA A 645 5.99 29.35 13.48
C ALA A 645 5.25 30.66 13.27
N ASP A 646 4.22 30.93 14.10
CA ASP A 646 3.41 32.16 14.00
C ASP A 646 4.22 33.42 14.31
N ALA A 647 5.11 33.36 15.31
CA ALA A 647 5.95 34.48 15.68
C ALA A 647 6.97 34.84 14.57
N LEU A 648 7.43 33.85 13.84
CA LEU A 648 8.41 34.02 12.77
C LEU A 648 7.79 34.27 11.38
N ALA A 649 6.45 34.24 11.23
CA ALA A 649 5.79 34.30 9.93
C ALA A 649 6.17 35.55 9.09
N ASP A 650 6.35 36.69 9.73
CA ASP A 650 6.75 37.96 9.10
C ASP A 650 8.24 38.27 9.19
N CYS A 651 9.06 37.35 9.77
CA CYS A 651 10.51 37.55 9.91
C CYS A 651 11.26 37.19 8.63
N PRO A 652 11.89 38.16 7.94
CA PRO A 652 12.58 37.85 6.68
C PRO A 652 13.88 37.04 6.87
N HIS A 653 14.34 36.88 8.10
CA HIS A 653 15.58 36.20 8.47
C HIS A 653 15.33 34.79 9.06
N ALA A 654 14.10 34.22 8.94
CA ALA A 654 13.79 32.88 9.41
C ALA A 654 13.06 32.09 8.33
N ALA A 655 13.47 30.83 8.12
CA ALA A 655 12.66 29.85 7.41
C ALA A 655 11.77 29.14 8.44
N HIS A 656 10.53 29.61 8.58
CA HIS A 656 9.57 29.10 9.57
C HIS A 656 8.67 28.01 8.99
N VAL A 657 8.06 27.20 9.84
CA VAL A 657 7.09 26.19 9.45
C VAL A 657 5.83 26.87 8.91
N VAL A 658 5.46 26.55 7.67
CA VAL A 658 4.23 27.08 7.01
C VAL A 658 3.09 26.07 7.02
N ALA A 659 3.42 24.77 7.09
CA ALA A 659 2.46 23.69 7.21
C ALA A 659 3.06 22.54 8.00
N HIS A 660 2.23 21.82 8.71
CA HIS A 660 2.58 20.60 9.44
C HIS A 660 1.34 19.71 9.52
N ASP A 661 1.53 18.40 9.72
CA ASP A 661 0.41 17.51 10.00
C ASP A 661 -0.11 17.73 11.43
N GLU A 662 -1.43 17.56 11.60
CA GLU A 662 -2.06 17.65 12.92
C GLU A 662 -1.86 16.32 13.67
N GLY A 663 -1.63 16.38 14.98
CA GLY A 663 -1.42 15.19 15.81
C GLY A 663 0.02 15.06 16.33
N ALA A 664 0.71 13.98 15.99
CA ALA A 664 2.08 13.72 16.50
C ALA A 664 3.18 14.60 15.87
N CYS A 665 2.82 15.52 15.00
CA CYS A 665 3.72 16.39 14.22
C CYS A 665 4.85 15.60 13.54
N VAL A 666 4.45 14.70 12.63
CA VAL A 666 5.36 13.79 11.93
C VAL A 666 6.13 14.51 10.86
N ALA A 667 5.54 15.54 10.26
CA ALA A 667 6.16 16.31 9.19
C ALA A 667 5.95 17.80 9.37
N THR A 668 6.99 18.57 9.07
CA THR A 668 6.95 20.04 8.96
C THR A 668 7.37 20.45 7.56
N VAL A 669 6.75 21.52 7.04
CA VAL A 669 7.07 22.10 5.72
C VAL A 669 7.55 23.53 5.92
N VAL A 670 8.72 23.82 5.40
CA VAL A 670 9.34 25.16 5.46
C VAL A 670 9.68 25.64 4.03
N PRO A 671 9.75 26.95 3.78
CA PRO A 671 10.21 27.48 2.49
C PRO A 671 11.65 27.08 2.19
N LEU A 672 11.89 26.67 0.94
CA LEU A 672 13.27 26.48 0.45
C LEU A 672 13.93 27.84 0.24
N VAL A 673 15.11 28.02 0.80
CA VAL A 673 15.96 29.20 0.52
C VAL A 673 16.80 28.86 -0.73
N ASP A 674 16.24 29.17 -1.89
CA ASP A 674 16.82 28.76 -3.18
C ASP A 674 18.17 29.44 -3.46
N GLY A 675 19.13 28.65 -3.96
CA GLY A 675 20.47 29.11 -4.28
C GLY A 675 21.29 29.57 -3.07
N ALA A 676 20.81 29.38 -1.84
CA ALA A 676 21.52 29.78 -0.63
C ALA A 676 22.73 28.90 -0.38
N ARG A 677 23.73 29.52 0.30
CA ARG A 677 24.94 28.82 0.73
C ARG A 677 24.96 28.66 2.23
N ASP A 678 25.40 27.52 2.68
CA ASP A 678 25.57 27.17 4.09
C ASP A 678 26.63 28.06 4.75
N GLY A 679 26.34 28.61 5.92
CA GLY A 679 27.24 29.52 6.64
C GLY A 679 28.54 28.86 7.10
N TRP A 680 28.48 27.57 7.41
CA TRP A 680 29.65 26.77 7.76
C TRP A 680 30.59 26.62 6.57
N GLU A 681 30.07 26.26 5.40
CA GLU A 681 30.88 26.15 4.17
C GLU A 681 31.51 27.51 3.79
N LEU A 682 30.72 28.58 3.90
CA LEU A 682 31.24 29.95 3.65
C LEU A 682 32.37 30.32 4.60
N ALA A 683 32.22 29.97 5.88
CA ALA A 683 33.28 30.28 6.86
C ALA A 683 34.57 29.47 6.62
N LEU A 684 34.46 28.22 6.19
CA LEU A 684 35.61 27.40 5.80
C LEU A 684 36.29 27.94 4.52
N GLU A 685 35.50 28.35 3.53
CA GLU A 685 36.05 28.86 2.26
C GLU A 685 36.66 30.24 2.41
N ARG A 686 35.91 31.22 2.97
CA ARG A 686 36.32 32.65 2.96
C ARG A 686 37.00 33.09 4.24
N GLY A 687 36.80 32.40 5.36
CA GLY A 687 37.15 32.85 6.69
C GLY A 687 36.15 33.83 7.28
N LEU A 688 36.13 33.96 8.61
CA LEU A 688 35.21 34.85 9.33
C LEU A 688 35.61 36.33 9.16
N VAL A 689 36.89 36.62 9.06
CA VAL A 689 37.43 37.97 8.88
C VAL A 689 38.06 38.02 7.50
N GLY A 690 37.77 39.06 6.73
CA GLY A 690 38.37 39.24 5.43
C GLY A 690 39.88 39.36 5.53
N ASP A 691 40.58 38.74 4.60
CA ASP A 691 42.02 38.96 4.38
C ASP A 691 42.23 40.24 3.52
N ASP A 692 43.47 40.45 3.09
CA ASP A 692 43.86 41.61 2.24
C ASP A 692 43.08 41.66 0.89
N SER A 693 42.32 40.60 0.53
CA SER A 693 41.41 40.53 -0.64
C SER A 693 40.02 41.10 -0.37
N GLY A 694 39.65 41.30 0.88
CA GLY A 694 38.38 41.96 1.30
C GLY A 694 37.13 41.09 1.36
N GLU A 695 37.24 39.78 1.11
CA GLU A 695 36.06 38.87 1.00
C GLU A 695 35.94 37.96 2.24
N GLY A 696 35.58 38.49 3.40
CA GLY A 696 35.14 37.71 4.57
C GLY A 696 33.64 37.40 4.53
N VAL A 697 33.20 36.57 5.49
CA VAL A 697 31.75 36.33 5.75
C VAL A 697 31.15 37.64 6.30
N ASP A 698 29.91 37.98 5.90
CA ASP A 698 29.17 39.13 6.46
C ASP A 698 28.70 38.83 7.91
N VAL A 699 29.61 38.88 8.85
CA VAL A 699 29.38 38.60 10.26
C VAL A 699 28.53 39.70 10.93
N ALA A 700 28.62 40.95 10.48
CA ALA A 700 27.78 42.03 10.99
C ALA A 700 26.32 41.86 10.59
N GLY A 701 26.06 41.51 9.31
CA GLY A 701 24.72 41.16 8.82
C GLY A 701 24.14 39.92 9.50
N LEU A 702 24.98 38.94 9.86
CA LEU A 702 24.57 37.78 10.64
C LEU A 702 24.11 38.20 12.05
N GLY A 703 24.83 39.07 12.72
CA GLY A 703 24.40 39.63 14.02
C GLY A 703 23.07 40.37 13.92
N ALA A 704 22.87 41.14 12.85
CA ALA A 704 21.61 41.83 12.61
C ALA A 704 20.44 40.87 12.34
N ALA A 705 20.66 39.78 11.59
CA ALA A 705 19.67 38.75 11.33
C ALA A 705 19.23 38.05 12.62
N ILE A 706 20.19 37.69 13.47
CA ILE A 706 19.90 37.09 14.80
C ILE A 706 19.07 38.04 15.66
N ALA A 707 19.40 39.35 15.68
CA ALA A 707 18.60 40.33 16.42
C ALA A 707 17.17 40.44 15.91
N CYS A 708 16.96 40.39 14.59
CA CYS A 708 15.63 40.40 13.98
C CYS A 708 14.82 39.19 14.39
N VAL A 709 15.38 37.99 14.38
CA VAL A 709 14.73 36.76 14.81
C VAL A 709 14.39 36.84 16.31
N HIS A 710 15.32 37.29 17.16
CA HIS A 710 15.05 37.45 18.59
C HIS A 710 13.95 38.49 18.87
N ALA A 711 13.86 39.54 18.07
CA ALA A 711 12.79 40.53 18.19
C ALA A 711 11.42 39.98 17.79
N ALA A 712 11.39 39.08 16.82
CA ALA A 712 10.16 38.37 16.42
C ALA A 712 9.71 37.35 17.48
N LEU A 713 10.64 36.72 18.18
CA LEU A 713 10.37 35.73 19.23
C LEU A 713 10.13 36.35 20.63
N ASP A 714 10.24 37.67 20.79
CA ASP A 714 10.09 38.34 22.07
C ASP A 714 8.60 38.45 22.47
N GLU A 715 8.21 37.65 23.46
CA GLU A 715 6.88 37.65 24.06
C GLU A 715 6.80 38.55 25.31
N GLY A 716 7.86 39.31 25.61
CA GLY A 716 7.93 40.23 26.72
C GLY A 716 8.06 39.56 28.11
N HIS A 717 8.47 38.33 28.17
CA HIS A 717 8.68 37.59 29.41
C HIS A 717 9.99 38.03 30.09
N VAL A 718 9.98 38.10 31.42
CA VAL A 718 11.13 38.48 32.21
C VAL A 718 11.27 37.54 33.40
N GLN A 719 12.47 37.01 33.60
CA GLN A 719 12.82 36.10 34.66
C GLN A 719 13.86 36.76 35.63
N ARG A 720 13.81 36.40 36.91
CA ARG A 720 14.90 36.80 37.82
C ARG A 720 16.19 36.18 37.38
N ARG A 721 17.27 36.96 37.40
CA ARG A 721 18.64 36.51 37.05
C ARG A 721 19.10 35.34 37.90
N GLU A 722 18.80 35.34 39.21
CA GLU A 722 19.14 34.26 40.14
C GLU A 722 18.54 32.92 39.68
N ASN A 723 17.24 32.91 39.33
CA ASN A 723 16.59 31.66 38.87
C ASN A 723 17.20 31.14 37.58
N LEU A 724 17.51 31.99 36.63
CA LEU A 724 18.16 31.60 35.37
C LEU A 724 19.59 31.06 35.60
N LEU A 725 20.37 31.70 36.49
CA LEU A 725 21.72 31.23 36.82
C LEU A 725 21.71 29.90 37.60
N ASP A 726 20.69 29.68 38.44
CA ASP A 726 20.55 28.41 39.14
C ASP A 726 20.22 27.26 38.14
N CYS A 727 19.34 27.48 37.18
CA CYS A 727 19.07 26.51 36.11
C CYS A 727 20.34 26.21 35.28
N LEU A 728 21.10 27.25 34.87
CA LEU A 728 22.38 27.10 34.18
C LEU A 728 23.39 26.32 35.00
N ARG A 729 23.52 26.64 36.30
CA ARG A 729 24.42 25.92 37.21
C ARG A 729 24.09 24.43 37.30
N GLU A 730 22.80 24.10 37.49
CA GLU A 730 22.39 22.70 37.57
C GLU A 730 22.70 21.94 36.27
N ARG A 731 22.44 22.58 35.10
CA ARG A 731 22.77 22.00 33.79
C ARG A 731 24.27 21.80 33.63
N MET A 732 25.10 22.81 33.92
CA MET A 732 26.59 22.75 33.84
C MET A 732 27.17 21.68 34.74
N VAL A 733 26.69 21.57 36.00
CA VAL A 733 27.12 20.52 36.93
C VAL A 733 26.77 19.13 36.43
N ARG A 734 25.55 18.96 35.93
CA ARG A 734 25.11 17.69 35.33
C ARG A 734 26.00 17.29 34.14
N THR A 735 26.16 18.18 33.14
CA THR A 735 26.96 17.96 31.94
C THR A 735 28.46 17.73 32.27
N GLY A 736 29.01 18.54 33.13
CA GLY A 736 30.40 18.40 33.54
C GLY A 736 30.70 17.14 34.36
N THR A 737 29.72 16.65 35.10
CA THR A 737 29.80 15.36 35.81
C THR A 737 29.80 14.21 34.81
N GLN A 738 28.90 14.25 33.82
CA GLN A 738 28.86 13.27 32.71
C GLN A 738 30.18 13.25 31.93
N ALA A 739 30.76 14.41 31.66
CA ALA A 739 32.05 14.58 30.98
C ALA A 739 33.29 14.23 31.85
N GLY A 740 33.09 13.84 33.10
CA GLY A 740 34.18 13.49 34.03
C GLY A 740 34.98 14.71 34.58
N LEU A 741 34.42 15.92 34.52
CA LEU A 741 35.06 17.18 34.94
C LEU A 741 34.66 17.63 36.37
N GLY A 742 33.97 16.83 37.16
CA GLY A 742 33.32 17.24 38.41
C GLY A 742 34.19 18.03 39.42
N ASP A 743 35.42 17.61 39.62
CA ASP A 743 36.35 18.29 40.56
C ASP A 743 36.95 19.62 39.99
N ALA A 744 37.19 19.65 38.70
CA ALA A 744 37.70 20.84 38.00
C ALA A 744 36.66 21.96 37.84
N LEU A 745 35.39 21.56 37.76
CA LEU A 745 34.26 22.46 37.57
C LEU A 745 33.99 23.36 38.78
N SER A 746 34.22 22.85 39.98
CA SER A 746 33.79 23.51 41.22
C SER A 746 34.47 24.85 41.47
N SER A 747 35.71 25.08 41.02
CA SER A 747 36.44 26.34 41.19
C SER A 747 36.21 27.32 40.06
N GLY A 748 36.18 26.87 38.81
CA GLY A 748 35.94 27.73 37.62
C GLY A 748 34.49 28.21 37.53
N LEU A 749 33.51 27.38 37.89
CA LEU A 749 32.09 27.72 37.90
C LEU A 749 31.75 28.86 38.86
N ILE A 750 32.39 28.85 40.07
CA ILE A 750 32.23 29.91 41.07
C ILE A 750 32.70 31.25 40.56
N GLU A 751 33.85 31.29 39.85
CA GLU A 751 34.42 32.53 39.30
C GLU A 751 33.55 33.10 38.20
N VAL A 752 33.14 32.31 37.21
CA VAL A 752 32.29 32.76 36.10
C VAL A 752 30.90 33.22 36.61
N LEU A 753 30.27 32.45 37.50
CA LEU A 753 28.95 32.78 38.01
C LEU A 753 29.00 33.92 39.04
N SER A 754 30.11 34.15 39.75
CA SER A 754 30.25 35.28 40.65
C SER A 754 30.32 36.64 39.92
N ASN A 755 30.90 36.63 38.70
CA ASN A 755 30.96 37.81 37.84
C ASN A 755 29.59 38.16 37.19
N THR A 756 28.64 37.22 37.13
CA THR A 756 27.32 37.42 36.55
C THR A 756 26.34 38.17 37.46
N GLY A 757 26.67 38.37 38.76
CA GLY A 757 25.85 39.10 39.74
C GLY A 757 25.87 40.62 39.67
N ALA A 758 26.63 41.22 38.78
CA ALA A 758 26.85 42.68 38.69
C ALA A 758 25.89 43.40 37.69
N GLY A 759 24.66 42.96 37.52
CA GLY A 759 23.70 43.52 36.54
C GLY A 759 22.27 43.66 37.10
N SER A 760 21.35 43.96 36.21
CA SER A 760 19.89 43.97 36.52
C SER A 760 19.44 42.69 37.19
N ASP A 761 18.64 42.76 38.23
CA ASP A 761 18.06 41.59 38.91
C ASP A 761 17.09 40.75 38.01
N GLN A 762 16.73 41.30 36.87
CA GLN A 762 15.79 40.70 35.90
C GLN A 762 16.42 40.62 34.50
N VAL A 763 16.22 39.52 33.82
CA VAL A 763 16.65 39.29 32.41
C VAL A 763 15.48 38.89 31.55
N PRO A 764 15.38 39.43 30.33
CA PRO A 764 14.42 38.96 29.37
C PRO A 764 14.75 37.52 28.98
N VAL A 765 13.73 36.70 29.00
CA VAL A 765 13.72 35.33 28.48
C VAL A 765 12.63 35.19 27.47
N GLN A 766 12.88 34.42 26.44
CA GLN A 766 11.96 34.21 25.32
C GLN A 766 12.26 32.85 24.72
N ARG A 767 11.46 32.45 23.78
CA ARG A 767 11.85 31.38 22.90
C ARG A 767 13.06 31.80 22.09
N VAL A 768 13.99 30.89 21.90
CA VAL A 768 15.23 31.12 21.16
C VAL A 768 15.40 30.00 20.13
N HIS A 769 16.33 30.12 19.20
CA HIS A 769 16.67 29.04 18.28
C HIS A 769 17.12 27.77 19.03
N GLY A 770 17.91 27.97 20.07
CA GLY A 770 18.31 26.92 21.01
C GLY A 770 19.51 26.11 20.63
N ASP A 771 19.81 25.95 19.34
CA ASP A 771 21.03 25.28 18.82
C ASP A 771 21.64 26.07 17.65
N LEU A 772 21.76 27.38 17.78
CA LEU A 772 22.26 28.24 16.70
C LEU A 772 23.74 28.09 16.49
N HIS A 773 24.14 27.74 15.27
CA HIS A 773 25.51 27.65 14.81
C HIS A 773 25.61 27.93 13.30
N LEU A 774 26.82 28.01 12.72
CA LEU A 774 27.03 28.34 11.31
C LEU A 774 26.32 27.39 10.33
N GLY A 775 26.14 26.13 10.67
CA GLY A 775 25.37 25.17 9.86
C GLY A 775 23.86 25.33 9.95
N GLN A 776 23.36 26.26 10.78
CA GLN A 776 21.91 26.58 10.88
C GLN A 776 21.58 27.96 10.31
N VAL A 777 22.49 28.53 9.51
CA VAL A 777 22.32 29.81 8.82
C VAL A 777 22.66 29.69 7.34
N LEU A 778 21.83 30.21 6.49
CA LEU A 778 21.96 30.21 5.04
C LEU A 778 22.14 31.64 4.52
N TRP A 779 23.05 31.83 3.56
CA TRP A 779 23.23 33.09 2.85
C TRP A 779 22.61 33.04 1.46
N ASP A 780 21.54 33.84 1.23
CA ASP A 780 20.79 33.87 -0.03
C ASP A 780 21.35 34.87 -1.07
N SER A 781 22.60 35.31 -0.93
CA SER A 781 23.26 36.35 -1.71
C SER A 781 22.92 37.79 -1.30
N SER A 782 21.94 38.02 -0.45
CA SER A 782 21.52 39.35 0.01
C SER A 782 21.35 39.46 1.53
N ARG A 783 21.02 38.36 2.20
CA ARG A 783 20.70 38.29 3.64
C ARG A 783 20.99 36.90 4.22
N TRP A 784 21.13 36.86 5.53
CA TRP A 784 21.15 35.62 6.30
C TRP A 784 19.73 35.16 6.63
N VAL A 785 19.51 33.86 6.57
CA VAL A 785 18.27 33.16 6.94
C VAL A 785 18.59 32.05 7.93
N LEU A 786 17.98 32.08 9.10
CA LEU A 786 18.09 31.05 10.13
C LEU A 786 17.10 29.93 9.82
N ILE A 787 17.56 28.69 10.00
CA ILE A 787 16.80 27.46 9.74
C ILE A 787 16.88 26.54 10.96
N ASP A 788 15.96 25.58 11.08
CA ASP A 788 16.03 24.45 12.03
C ASP A 788 15.89 24.87 13.52
N PHE A 789 14.70 25.38 13.87
CA PHE A 789 14.38 25.85 15.23
C PHE A 789 14.01 24.70 16.21
N GLU A 790 14.59 23.51 16.05
CA GLU A 790 14.29 22.32 16.88
C GLU A 790 15.00 22.33 18.24
N GLY A 791 16.04 23.15 18.42
CA GLY A 791 16.89 23.18 19.62
C GLY A 791 17.88 22.02 19.67
N GLU A 792 18.67 21.93 20.76
CA GLU A 792 19.77 20.95 20.89
C GLU A 792 19.27 19.49 20.82
N PRO A 793 19.80 18.65 19.92
CA PRO A 793 19.32 17.26 19.75
C PRO A 793 19.42 16.40 21.00
N ALA A 794 20.40 16.62 21.89
CA ALA A 794 20.58 15.87 23.12
C ALA A 794 19.74 16.39 24.30
N ALA A 795 19.10 17.58 24.15
CA ALA A 795 18.26 18.14 25.21
C ALA A 795 16.89 17.41 25.28
N THR A 796 16.34 17.33 26.48
CA THR A 796 14.97 16.80 26.69
C THR A 796 13.94 17.71 26.00
N PRO A 797 12.73 17.21 25.67
CA PRO A 797 11.68 18.03 25.07
C PRO A 797 11.31 19.25 25.92
N ALA A 798 11.29 19.13 27.23
CA ALA A 798 11.03 20.22 28.16
C ALA A 798 12.14 21.28 28.10
N GLU A 799 13.39 20.88 27.98
CA GLU A 799 14.53 21.81 27.84
C GLU A 799 14.52 22.51 26.47
N ARG A 800 14.14 21.82 25.40
CA ARG A 800 13.98 22.41 24.06
C ARG A 800 12.85 23.45 24.00
N ALA A 801 11.76 23.17 24.70
CA ALA A 801 10.61 24.08 24.78
C ALA A 801 10.79 25.19 25.83
N ALA A 802 11.84 25.18 26.61
CA ALA A 802 12.09 26.17 27.65
C ALA A 802 12.48 27.53 27.05
N GLU A 803 12.04 28.60 27.70
CA GLU A 803 12.48 29.98 27.40
C GLU A 803 13.91 30.20 27.95
N HIS A 804 14.72 30.85 27.14
CA HIS A 804 16.11 31.20 27.47
C HIS A 804 16.38 32.66 27.17
N SER A 805 17.48 33.17 27.67
CA SER A 805 18.01 34.46 27.22
C SER A 805 18.53 34.34 25.79
N PRO A 806 18.35 35.38 24.94
CA PRO A 806 19.02 35.48 23.61
C PRO A 806 20.50 35.24 23.62
N MET A 807 21.16 35.39 24.76
CA MET A 807 22.61 35.11 24.95
C MET A 807 22.94 33.64 24.66
N LYS A 808 22.01 32.71 24.76
CA LYS A 808 22.19 31.29 24.40
C LYS A 808 22.60 31.12 22.93
N ASP A 809 21.86 31.74 22.03
CA ASP A 809 22.08 31.64 20.58
C ASP A 809 23.36 32.38 20.16
N LEU A 810 23.61 33.55 20.75
CA LEU A 810 24.89 34.25 20.53
C LEU A 810 26.11 33.42 20.98
N ALA A 811 26.00 32.75 22.14
CA ALA A 811 27.06 31.86 22.62
C ALA A 811 27.28 30.67 21.67
N GLY A 812 26.21 30.04 21.16
CA GLY A 812 26.29 28.98 20.18
C GLY A 812 26.99 29.42 18.90
N MET A 813 26.63 30.60 18.36
CA MET A 813 27.23 31.15 17.15
C MET A 813 28.75 31.47 17.38
N ILE A 814 29.10 32.08 18.50
CA ILE A 814 30.48 32.37 18.85
C ILE A 814 31.29 31.08 18.97
N ARG A 815 30.77 30.06 19.59
CA ARG A 815 31.39 28.74 19.65
C ARG A 815 31.59 28.13 18.26
N SER A 816 30.64 28.29 17.39
CA SER A 816 30.73 27.82 16.00
C SER A 816 31.85 28.54 15.22
N PHE A 817 32.14 29.82 15.51
CA PHE A 817 33.27 30.54 14.96
C PHE A 817 34.61 29.92 15.35
N ASP A 818 34.74 29.52 16.63
CA ASP A 818 35.96 28.82 17.10
C ASP A 818 36.13 27.48 16.34
N TYR A 819 35.07 26.69 16.20
CA TYR A 819 35.13 25.44 15.43
C TYR A 819 35.53 25.67 13.97
N ALA A 820 34.84 26.57 13.25
CA ALA A 820 35.15 26.84 11.85
C ALA A 820 36.62 27.31 11.66
N THR A 821 37.11 28.18 12.58
CA THR A 821 38.48 28.67 12.55
C THR A 821 39.48 27.54 12.76
N GLN A 822 39.23 26.64 13.72
CA GLN A 822 40.14 25.52 14.03
C GLN A 822 40.14 24.46 12.92
N VAL A 823 38.98 24.13 12.35
CA VAL A 823 38.88 23.20 11.22
C VAL A 823 39.62 23.75 10.00
N ARG A 824 39.37 25.02 9.64
CA ARG A 824 40.08 25.69 8.54
C ARG A 824 41.59 25.73 8.77
N ALA A 825 42.04 26.02 10.01
CA ALA A 825 43.46 26.02 10.35
C ALA A 825 44.09 24.64 10.20
N ARG A 826 43.38 23.58 10.57
CA ARG A 826 43.86 22.21 10.42
C ARG A 826 43.95 21.78 8.95
N GLU A 827 42.98 22.14 8.13
CA GLU A 827 43.01 21.87 6.68
C GLU A 827 44.14 22.60 5.99
N ASN A 828 44.44 23.85 6.41
CA ASN A 828 45.52 24.66 5.88
C ASN A 828 46.89 24.29 6.50
N ALA A 829 46.97 23.72 7.73
CA ALA A 829 48.22 23.38 8.42
C ALA A 829 48.98 22.18 7.79
N ALA A 830 48.41 21.48 6.82
CA ALA A 830 49.17 20.60 5.93
C ALA A 830 50.30 21.35 5.19
N SER A 831 50.43 22.70 5.35
CA SER A 831 51.38 23.57 4.66
C SER A 831 52.21 24.52 5.56
N SER A 832 51.98 24.72 6.88
CA SER A 832 52.92 25.55 7.74
C SER A 832 52.64 25.48 9.26
N SER A 833 53.69 25.63 10.08
CA SER A 833 53.72 25.43 11.53
C SER A 833 53.35 26.64 12.41
N THR A 834 52.77 27.72 11.86
CA THR A 834 52.53 29.00 12.58
C THR A 834 51.04 29.34 12.74
N ALA A 835 50.14 28.42 12.48
CA ALA A 835 48.70 28.71 12.30
C ALA A 835 47.86 28.83 13.61
N ALA A 836 48.36 28.38 14.78
CA ALA A 836 47.55 28.28 16.00
C ALA A 836 47.26 29.64 16.70
N ASP A 837 48.18 30.59 16.67
CA ASP A 837 48.03 31.90 17.33
C ASP A 837 47.22 32.91 16.47
N ALA A 838 47.29 32.80 15.15
CA ALA A 838 46.53 33.67 14.24
C ALA A 838 45.02 33.43 14.30
N GLY A 839 44.60 32.23 14.67
CA GLY A 839 43.19 31.85 14.78
C GLY A 839 42.42 32.50 15.93
N ALA A 840 43.08 32.72 17.08
CA ALA A 840 42.39 33.28 18.26
C ALA A 840 41.99 34.74 18.07
N GLY A 841 42.86 35.56 17.45
CA GLY A 841 42.51 36.95 17.13
C GLY A 841 41.39 37.11 16.10
N ALA A 842 41.30 36.19 15.15
CA ALA A 842 40.21 36.19 14.16
C ALA A 842 38.83 35.87 14.82
N VAL A 843 38.77 34.93 15.75
CA VAL A 843 37.53 34.60 16.50
C VAL A 843 37.11 35.79 17.37
N GLU A 844 38.08 36.45 18.09
CA GLU A 844 37.77 37.62 18.91
C GLU A 844 37.23 38.78 18.07
N GLN A 845 37.87 39.06 16.92
CA GLN A 845 37.41 40.10 15.99
C GLN A 845 36.04 39.78 15.40
N ALA A 846 35.78 38.53 14.94
CA ALA A 846 34.50 38.11 14.42
C ALA A 846 33.42 38.21 15.51
N THR A 847 33.69 37.80 16.73
CA THR A 847 32.81 37.94 17.89
C THR A 847 32.40 39.40 18.11
N GLN A 848 33.38 40.30 18.12
CA GLN A 848 33.07 41.73 18.29
C GLN A 848 32.22 42.28 17.17
N VAL A 849 32.48 41.92 15.90
CA VAL A 849 31.70 42.35 14.74
C VAL A 849 30.26 41.78 14.80
N LEU A 850 30.09 40.53 15.23
CA LEU A 850 28.76 39.91 15.43
C LEU A 850 27.94 40.69 16.48
N LEU A 851 28.56 40.92 17.63
CA LEU A 851 27.88 41.62 18.75
C LEU A 851 27.56 43.08 18.43
N ASP A 852 28.42 43.74 17.67
CA ASP A 852 28.16 45.11 17.20
C ASP A 852 27.04 45.14 16.16
N GLY A 853 26.98 44.22 15.23
CA GLY A 853 25.84 44.04 14.29
C GLY A 853 24.54 43.76 15.02
N TYR A 854 24.56 42.87 16.01
CA TYR A 854 23.42 42.54 16.86
C TYR A 854 22.88 43.76 17.62
N ARG A 855 23.79 44.54 18.24
CA ARG A 855 23.43 45.79 18.96
C ARG A 855 22.87 46.87 18.03
N GLN A 856 23.49 47.05 16.86
CA GLN A 856 23.03 48.02 15.85
C GLN A 856 21.64 47.74 15.34
N ALA A 857 21.25 46.46 15.29
CA ALA A 857 19.90 46.05 14.95
C ALA A 857 18.90 46.06 16.12
N GLY A 858 19.29 46.59 17.29
CA GLY A 858 18.43 46.75 18.45
C GLY A 858 18.52 45.69 19.53
N GLY A 859 19.37 44.66 19.33
CA GLY A 859 19.62 43.62 20.32
C GLY A 859 20.39 44.09 21.53
N THR A 860 20.09 43.56 22.72
CA THR A 860 20.79 43.89 23.97
C THR A 860 21.72 42.75 24.36
N VAL A 861 22.99 43.04 24.61
CA VAL A 861 24.01 42.06 25.04
C VAL A 861 24.31 42.22 26.53
N ASP A 862 24.04 41.18 27.29
CA ASP A 862 24.49 41.03 28.66
C ASP A 862 25.77 40.22 28.69
N GLU A 863 26.90 40.93 28.80
CA GLU A 863 28.24 40.30 28.66
C GLU A 863 28.47 39.20 29.72
N ALA A 864 28.00 39.42 30.93
CA ALA A 864 28.20 38.48 32.04
C ALA A 864 27.35 37.20 31.81
N LEU A 865 26.11 37.34 31.34
CA LEU A 865 25.24 36.22 31.03
C LEU A 865 25.75 35.48 29.77
N LEU A 866 26.27 36.22 28.77
CA LEU A 866 26.88 35.61 27.58
C LEU A 866 28.06 34.71 27.96
N GLN A 867 28.91 35.15 28.92
CA GLN A 867 30.02 34.30 29.41
C GLN A 867 29.53 33.02 30.08
N ALA A 868 28.41 33.08 30.84
CA ALA A 868 27.80 31.90 31.43
C ALA A 868 27.33 30.92 30.37
N TYR A 869 26.64 31.40 29.30
CA TYR A 869 26.20 30.53 28.22
C TYR A 869 27.38 30.01 27.35
N LEU A 870 28.45 30.75 27.19
CA LEU A 870 29.66 30.26 26.52
C LEU A 870 30.28 29.09 27.28
N LEU A 871 30.28 29.17 28.62
CA LEU A 871 30.76 28.06 29.45
C LEU A 871 29.81 26.84 29.35
N ASP A 872 28.52 27.06 29.46
CA ASP A 872 27.52 26.02 29.34
C ASP A 872 27.65 25.26 27.99
N LYS A 873 27.76 26.02 26.87
CA LYS A 873 27.91 25.43 25.52
C LYS A 873 29.26 24.71 25.38
N ALA A 874 30.37 25.25 25.91
CA ALA A 874 31.66 24.58 25.86
C ALA A 874 31.68 23.25 26.64
N LEU A 875 30.98 23.16 27.77
CA LEU A 875 30.82 21.91 28.53
C LEU A 875 30.02 20.90 27.75
N TYR A 876 28.88 21.33 27.15
CA TYR A 876 28.06 20.48 26.30
C TYR A 876 28.87 19.93 25.11
N GLU A 877 29.58 20.78 24.40
CA GLU A 877 30.42 20.38 23.28
C GLU A 877 31.54 19.41 23.70
N TYR A 878 32.17 19.62 24.87
CA TYR A 878 33.22 18.74 25.39
C TYR A 878 32.67 17.33 25.67
N ASP A 879 31.48 17.23 26.29
CA ASP A 879 30.82 15.96 26.54
C ASP A 879 30.43 15.26 25.23
N TYR A 880 29.88 16.01 24.27
CA TYR A 880 29.52 15.50 22.95
C TYR A 880 30.72 14.98 22.18
N GLU A 881 31.80 15.75 22.10
CA GLU A 881 33.01 15.36 21.36
C GLU A 881 33.69 14.15 22.02
N LEU A 882 33.68 14.06 23.36
CA LEU A 882 34.21 12.92 24.09
C LEU A 882 33.61 11.61 23.66
N HIS A 883 32.29 11.59 23.41
CA HIS A 883 31.53 10.39 23.12
C HIS A 883 31.33 10.09 21.63
N HIS A 884 31.32 11.15 20.76
CA HIS A 884 30.96 11.00 19.37
C HIS A 884 32.09 11.31 18.40
N ARG A 885 32.99 12.31 18.71
CA ARG A 885 34.05 12.74 17.81
C ARG A 885 35.35 13.09 18.58
N PRO A 886 35.98 12.11 19.21
CA PRO A 886 37.16 12.36 20.09
C PRO A 886 38.27 13.19 19.48
N ASP A 887 38.45 13.14 18.16
CA ASP A 887 39.46 13.91 17.41
C ASP A 887 39.22 15.43 17.43
N PHE A 888 38.03 15.90 17.75
CA PHE A 888 37.66 17.31 17.85
C PHE A 888 37.58 17.82 19.29
N ARG A 889 37.73 16.95 20.29
CA ARG A 889 37.67 17.28 21.72
C ARG A 889 38.58 18.43 22.13
N TYR A 890 39.71 18.63 21.42
CA TYR A 890 40.69 19.70 21.72
C TYR A 890 40.07 21.09 21.57
N ILE A 891 39.04 21.30 20.74
CA ILE A 891 38.41 22.61 20.50
C ILE A 891 37.69 23.09 21.77
N PRO A 892 36.67 22.36 22.30
CA PRO A 892 36.02 22.78 23.54
C PRO A 892 36.93 22.70 24.75
N ALA A 893 37.91 21.78 24.80
CA ALA A 893 38.90 21.73 25.87
C ALA A 893 39.72 23.04 25.97
N ARG A 894 40.09 23.63 24.82
CA ARG A 894 40.79 24.93 24.77
C ARG A 894 39.90 26.06 25.29
N ALA A 895 38.61 26.07 24.90
CA ALA A 895 37.68 27.08 25.38
C ALA A 895 37.47 26.96 26.91
N LEU A 896 37.27 25.75 27.43
CA LEU A 896 37.14 25.49 28.86
C LEU A 896 38.38 25.95 29.62
N LYS A 897 39.59 25.71 29.09
CA LYS A 897 40.84 26.17 29.67
C LYS A 897 40.95 27.71 29.72
N ALA A 898 40.49 28.39 28.65
CA ALA A 898 40.42 29.85 28.62
C ALA A 898 39.44 30.44 29.66
N LEU A 899 38.40 29.67 30.01
CA LEU A 899 37.43 29.98 31.05
C LEU A 899 37.85 29.48 32.45
N GLY A 900 39.09 29.02 32.64
CA GLY A 900 39.66 28.61 33.92
C GLY A 900 39.35 27.16 34.35
N ILE A 901 38.81 26.33 33.47
CA ILE A 901 38.46 24.93 33.74
C ILE A 901 39.50 23.99 33.13
N ALA A 902 40.16 23.20 33.99
CA ALA A 902 41.14 22.22 33.56
C ALA A 902 40.41 20.96 33.01
N THR A 903 40.81 20.55 31.81
CA THR A 903 40.32 19.29 31.19
C THR A 903 41.41 18.22 31.30
N PRO A 904 41.05 16.93 31.44
CA PRO A 904 42.03 15.83 31.34
C PRO A 904 42.73 15.84 29.98
N GLU A 905 44.03 15.53 29.91
CA GLU A 905 44.82 15.45 28.68
C GLU A 905 44.31 14.38 27.69
#